data_8603c16f99896a6350082b5136119ccf
#
_entry.id   8603c16f99896a6350082b5136119ccf
#
_cell.length_a   1.000
_cell.length_b   1.000
_cell.length_c   1.000
_cell.angle_alpha   90.00
_cell.angle_beta   90.00
_cell.angle_gamma   90.00
#
_symmetry.space_group_name_H-M   'P 1'
#
loop_
_entity.id
_entity.type
_entity.pdbx_description
1 polymer ?
#
loop_
_entity_poly.entity_id
_entity_poly.type
_entity_poly.pdbx_seq_one_letter_code
_entity_poly.pdbx_strand_id
1 'polypeptide(L)'
;MKSFKKILKYFSVLILVLSLFGLGFTFLFAKKIEGIVLSNVNSKLKAEISVTDIEFSVFTNFPYASVTFSDIFIQDSNTDTLLFSKNSIIKLNVISLISGDYSVKNMEFQKGEINVKYDEKGIPNFNILKDTTKTDSDLNLDRILFTDCKLRYTDKLNDYLIKSNIENVLLSYSNNEGNHIITLEGELFMNNLIISEDDYINEKDVFASSEITISENSIDLKSSILNIDNITFENVLFNKNNEKWKLTIKTETELDEILTTMPEKFKYLFKEHEIKGKIKADILIENDGLSEYPFCNVDFKLTESFYKSNSQDFKLSKISSEGNFNNGENRNFKSSEFCFSNFNSIKNNGSLKGDFIFSNLDNYYLNADIYSSWELSELNNFIDDSPFHNIKGSVKGQINYKGNFSFDELMKEYIRKSEHTANLYFKNVFFNYKKSDLNFSSKKMNWEIKDHKVKIDDVINISDSEMDFDGEITDLILYILDQKEEISVKGSMKSKKINFKELFKITELNDDTEKGEFISVLPNWINCELDLNIDHLIYSGFSASSISGEVIYDNKKLKLFSEKLKMDALDGKINVSFDYFENKLHDLILKSNWEFTKIDIAKGFSSFNNFKQTFITNKNIKGIGSATMYLQSMWDKNYKFYSPSLNMNSTLKIENGELIDFEPMYELSDYVSLEELKNVKFATLENKIRIENEKIIIPKMDINSSAMSVFISGTHSFDNIMDYKVRLLLSDVLSKKSKNKSNIDKENYSINKSGKTTIQLNMEGHVDDPKVSLDKIKIKQDIFKEIIKETKEVKEIIEENILNSTKKDSSEENKTEEEETGIELEWEDEE
;
A
#
# COMPACT_ATOMS: atom_id res chain seq x y z
N MET A 1 -31.06 -79.11 44.25
CA MET A 1 -30.01 -79.82 43.46
C MET A 1 -30.55 -80.94 42.61
N LYS A 2 -31.46 -81.89 43.09
CA LYS A 2 -31.96 -82.97 42.22
C LYS A 2 -32.80 -82.46 40.99
N SER A 3 -33.58 -81.42 41.11
CA SER A 3 -34.40 -80.89 40.02
C SER A 3 -33.52 -80.23 38.93
N PHE A 4 -32.44 -79.50 39.30
CA PHE A 4 -31.52 -78.84 38.33
C PHE A 4 -30.74 -79.91 37.52
N LYS A 5 -30.33 -81.07 38.10
CA LYS A 5 -29.70 -82.13 37.37
C LYS A 5 -30.67 -82.78 36.37
N LYS A 6 -31.92 -82.89 36.66
CA LYS A 6 -32.95 -83.43 35.72
C LYS A 6 -33.12 -82.40 34.53
N ILE A 7 -33.27 -81.16 34.81
CA ILE A 7 -33.40 -80.12 33.76
C ILE A 7 -32.16 -80.10 32.89
N LEU A 8 -30.96 -80.12 33.43
CA LEU A 8 -29.68 -80.15 32.68
C LEU A 8 -29.62 -81.51 31.83
N LYS A 9 -30.06 -82.61 32.34
CA LYS A 9 -30.11 -83.90 31.58
C LYS A 9 -31.11 -83.86 30.41
N TYR A 10 -32.30 -83.32 30.57
CA TYR A 10 -33.22 -83.09 29.46
C TYR A 10 -32.78 -82.13 28.48
N PHE A 11 -32.13 -81.05 28.92
CA PHE A 11 -31.51 -80.07 28.08
C PHE A 11 -30.33 -80.63 27.25
N SER A 12 -29.52 -81.49 27.90
CA SER A 12 -28.40 -82.16 27.16
C SER A 12 -28.94 -83.16 26.13
N VAL A 13 -30.00 -83.87 26.45
CA VAL A 13 -30.68 -84.79 25.52
C VAL A 13 -31.32 -84.02 24.35
N LEU A 14 -31.96 -82.88 24.63
CA LEU A 14 -32.51 -81.98 23.63
C LEU A 14 -31.42 -81.47 22.68
N ILE A 15 -30.30 -81.02 23.22
CA ILE A 15 -29.15 -80.57 22.44
C ILE A 15 -28.63 -81.74 21.57
N LEU A 16 -28.50 -82.92 22.13
CA LEU A 16 -28.03 -84.10 21.38
C LEU A 16 -28.99 -84.50 20.23
N VAL A 17 -30.28 -84.45 20.48
CA VAL A 17 -31.33 -84.73 19.47
C VAL A 17 -31.31 -83.63 18.38
N LEU A 18 -31.19 -82.36 18.74
CA LEU A 18 -31.07 -81.30 17.79
C LEU A 18 -29.79 -81.35 16.99
N SER A 19 -28.65 -81.75 17.61
CA SER A 19 -27.39 -81.98 16.91
C SER A 19 -27.45 -83.15 15.92
N LEU A 20 -28.04 -84.27 16.33
CA LEU A 20 -28.27 -85.41 15.45
C LEU A 20 -29.24 -85.10 14.31
N PHE A 21 -30.32 -84.39 14.59
CA PHE A 21 -31.23 -83.87 13.56
C PHE A 21 -30.55 -82.95 12.58
N GLY A 22 -29.76 -82.01 13.08
CA GLY A 22 -28.91 -81.06 12.25
C GLY A 22 -27.91 -81.83 11.38
N LEU A 23 -27.18 -82.82 11.92
CA LEU A 23 -26.30 -83.71 11.19
C LEU A 23 -27.02 -84.56 10.12
N GLY A 24 -28.16 -85.15 10.49
CA GLY A 24 -29.02 -85.84 9.56
C GLY A 24 -29.54 -84.98 8.42
N PHE A 25 -29.97 -83.79 8.77
CA PHE A 25 -30.46 -82.78 7.84
C PHE A 25 -29.33 -82.35 6.92
N THR A 26 -28.14 -82.01 7.44
CA THR A 26 -26.93 -81.67 6.62
C THR A 26 -26.63 -82.81 5.66
N PHE A 27 -26.58 -84.04 6.09
CA PHE A 27 -26.25 -85.24 5.24
C PHE A 27 -27.31 -85.50 4.16
N LEU A 28 -28.58 -85.33 4.46
CA LEU A 28 -29.70 -85.62 3.51
C LEU A 28 -29.91 -84.46 2.50
N PHE A 29 -29.69 -83.25 2.90
CA PHE A 29 -30.04 -82.07 2.09
C PHE A 29 -28.85 -81.35 1.45
N ALA A 30 -27.60 -81.62 1.92
CA ALA A 30 -26.38 -80.89 1.39
C ALA A 30 -26.33 -80.99 -0.14
N LYS A 31 -26.22 -82.12 -0.73
CA LYS A 31 -26.15 -82.37 -2.15
C LYS A 31 -27.33 -81.82 -2.96
N LYS A 32 -28.52 -81.86 -2.36
CA LYS A 32 -29.76 -81.40 -3.00
C LYS A 32 -29.79 -79.85 -3.00
N ILE A 33 -29.43 -79.24 -1.91
CA ILE A 33 -29.39 -77.75 -1.78
C ILE A 33 -28.26 -77.18 -2.62
N GLU A 34 -27.07 -77.76 -2.63
CA GLU A 34 -25.94 -77.40 -3.51
C GLU A 34 -26.37 -77.33 -4.98
N GLY A 35 -27.02 -78.34 -5.48
CA GLY A 35 -27.50 -78.45 -6.87
C GLY A 35 -28.62 -77.45 -7.16
N ILE A 36 -29.56 -77.26 -6.25
CA ILE A 36 -30.69 -76.32 -6.41
C ILE A 36 -30.21 -74.86 -6.41
N VAL A 37 -29.34 -74.53 -5.51
CA VAL A 37 -28.84 -73.15 -5.42
C VAL A 37 -28.06 -72.80 -6.68
N LEU A 38 -27.06 -73.56 -7.12
CA LEU A 38 -26.33 -73.34 -8.33
C LEU A 38 -27.17 -73.31 -9.59
N SER A 39 -28.09 -74.29 -9.73
CA SER A 39 -28.97 -74.38 -10.91
C SER A 39 -29.97 -73.25 -10.98
N ASN A 40 -30.52 -72.82 -9.85
CA ASN A 40 -31.44 -71.66 -9.80
C ASN A 40 -30.69 -70.33 -10.16
N VAL A 41 -29.48 -70.14 -9.63
CA VAL A 41 -28.73 -68.95 -9.93
C VAL A 41 -28.27 -68.96 -11.40
N ASN A 42 -27.66 -70.03 -11.87
CA ASN A 42 -27.17 -70.13 -13.26
C ASN A 42 -28.34 -70.12 -14.29
N SER A 43 -29.51 -70.54 -13.91
CA SER A 43 -30.68 -70.44 -14.78
C SER A 43 -31.09 -69.02 -15.08
N LYS A 44 -30.80 -68.11 -14.15
CA LYS A 44 -31.09 -66.65 -14.27
C LYS A 44 -29.96 -65.82 -14.85
N LEU A 45 -28.76 -66.36 -14.93
CA LEU A 45 -27.58 -65.67 -15.43
C LEU A 45 -27.25 -66.05 -16.87
N LYS A 46 -26.73 -65.07 -17.62
CA LYS A 46 -26.10 -65.23 -18.96
C LYS A 46 -24.71 -65.84 -18.83
N ALA A 47 -24.02 -65.59 -17.75
CA ALA A 47 -22.67 -66.08 -17.44
C ALA A 47 -22.75 -67.14 -16.37
N GLU A 48 -21.94 -68.19 -16.44
CA GLU A 48 -21.88 -69.27 -15.43
C GLU A 48 -21.11 -68.84 -14.20
N ILE A 49 -21.65 -69.17 -13.03
CA ILE A 49 -20.90 -69.07 -11.80
C ILE A 49 -20.05 -70.32 -11.67
N SER A 50 -18.75 -70.17 -11.53
CA SER A 50 -17.85 -71.27 -11.20
C SER A 50 -17.45 -71.18 -9.72
N VAL A 51 -17.37 -72.39 -9.10
CA VAL A 51 -16.96 -72.53 -7.68
C VAL A 51 -16.05 -73.74 -7.57
N THR A 52 -15.06 -73.67 -6.65
CA THR A 52 -14.12 -74.80 -6.44
C THR A 52 -14.71 -75.85 -5.50
N ASP A 53 -15.42 -75.42 -4.47
CA ASP A 53 -16.06 -76.30 -3.47
C ASP A 53 -17.33 -75.65 -2.88
N ILE A 54 -18.26 -76.53 -2.43
CA ILE A 54 -19.51 -76.10 -1.82
C ILE A 54 -19.74 -76.93 -0.54
N GLU A 55 -19.79 -76.18 0.57
CA GLU A 55 -20.07 -76.76 1.88
C GLU A 55 -21.45 -76.36 2.42
N PHE A 56 -22.28 -77.29 2.82
CA PHE A 56 -23.53 -77.00 3.51
C PHE A 56 -23.41 -77.33 5.00
N SER A 57 -23.82 -76.37 5.87
CA SER A 57 -23.81 -76.58 7.32
C SER A 57 -25.02 -75.89 7.97
N VAL A 58 -25.64 -76.63 8.91
CA VAL A 58 -26.71 -76.12 9.79
C VAL A 58 -26.17 -75.69 11.15
N PHE A 59 -24.93 -75.98 11.45
CA PHE A 59 -24.35 -75.73 12.76
C PHE A 59 -23.44 -74.48 12.80
N THR A 60 -22.70 -74.30 11.72
CA THR A 60 -21.65 -73.22 11.64
C THR A 60 -22.24 -71.84 11.88
N ASN A 61 -23.46 -71.58 11.41
CA ASN A 61 -24.12 -70.26 11.48
C ASN A 61 -25.52 -70.38 12.14
N PHE A 62 -25.70 -71.28 13.07
CA PHE A 62 -27.02 -71.51 13.76
C PHE A 62 -27.53 -70.19 14.35
N PRO A 63 -28.80 -69.79 14.21
CA PRO A 63 -29.99 -70.61 13.77
C PRO A 63 -30.21 -70.66 12.25
N TYR A 64 -29.24 -70.13 11.43
CA TYR A 64 -29.30 -70.25 9.98
C TYR A 64 -28.54 -71.46 9.49
N ALA A 65 -29.07 -72.12 8.45
CA ALA A 65 -28.24 -73.00 7.62
C ALA A 65 -27.41 -72.23 6.67
N SER A 66 -26.16 -72.52 6.44
CA SER A 66 -25.23 -71.85 5.52
C SER A 66 -24.80 -72.79 4.41
N VAL A 67 -24.70 -72.17 3.19
CA VAL A 67 -24.01 -72.75 2.05
C VAL A 67 -22.77 -71.91 1.89
N THR A 68 -21.58 -72.48 2.04
CA THR A 68 -20.30 -71.81 1.82
C THR A 68 -19.75 -72.21 0.47
N PHE A 69 -19.44 -71.21 -0.38
CA PHE A 69 -18.81 -71.43 -1.66
C PHE A 69 -17.34 -71.01 -1.52
N SER A 70 -16.42 -71.88 -1.94
CA SER A 70 -15.01 -71.54 -2.01
C SER A 70 -14.66 -71.07 -3.41
N ASP A 71 -13.91 -70.05 -3.50
CA ASP A 71 -13.40 -69.43 -4.76
C ASP A 71 -14.56 -69.22 -5.78
N ILE A 72 -15.63 -68.57 -5.37
CA ILE A 72 -16.71 -68.17 -6.30
C ILE A 72 -16.19 -67.16 -7.32
N PHE A 73 -16.45 -67.43 -8.59
CA PHE A 73 -16.07 -66.58 -9.70
C PHE A 73 -17.26 -66.34 -10.62
N ILE A 74 -17.56 -65.07 -10.83
CA ILE A 74 -18.62 -64.60 -11.73
C ILE A 74 -17.97 -63.79 -12.84
N GLN A 75 -18.17 -64.22 -14.09
CA GLN A 75 -17.74 -63.48 -15.26
C GLN A 75 -18.67 -62.33 -15.58
N ASP A 76 -18.10 -61.24 -16.10
CA ASP A 76 -18.87 -60.18 -16.68
C ASP A 76 -19.33 -60.48 -18.13
N SER A 77 -20.05 -59.54 -18.75
CA SER A 77 -20.54 -59.68 -20.13
C SER A 77 -19.41 -59.79 -21.17
N ASN A 78 -18.18 -59.51 -20.81
CA ASN A 78 -16.98 -59.52 -21.66
C ASN A 78 -16.01 -60.65 -21.31
N THR A 79 -16.41 -61.59 -20.46
CA THR A 79 -15.61 -62.72 -19.95
C THR A 79 -14.50 -62.35 -18.98
N ASP A 80 -14.46 -61.08 -18.52
CA ASP A 80 -13.59 -60.65 -17.42
C ASP A 80 -14.18 -60.99 -16.05
N THR A 81 -13.42 -60.82 -14.97
CA THR A 81 -13.91 -60.95 -13.61
C THR A 81 -14.87 -59.82 -13.24
N LEU A 82 -16.14 -60.10 -13.02
CA LEU A 82 -17.08 -59.20 -12.37
C LEU A 82 -16.96 -59.28 -10.85
N LEU A 83 -17.03 -60.51 -10.31
CA LEU A 83 -16.90 -60.78 -8.90
C LEU A 83 -16.06 -62.04 -8.68
N PHE A 84 -15.07 -61.92 -7.83
CA PHE A 84 -14.37 -63.05 -7.22
C PHE A 84 -14.49 -62.94 -5.71
N SER A 85 -14.68 -64.09 -5.02
CA SER A 85 -14.60 -64.12 -3.55
C SER A 85 -14.07 -65.48 -3.11
N LYS A 86 -13.07 -65.43 -2.22
CA LYS A 86 -12.43 -66.65 -1.72
C LYS A 86 -13.40 -67.45 -0.88
N ASN A 87 -14.21 -66.80 -0.05
CA ASN A 87 -15.24 -67.43 0.76
C ASN A 87 -16.54 -66.60 0.59
N SER A 88 -17.59 -67.27 0.12
CA SER A 88 -18.93 -66.70 0.01
C SER A 88 -19.91 -67.51 0.78
N ILE A 89 -20.67 -66.92 1.71
CA ILE A 89 -21.56 -67.63 2.59
C ILE A 89 -22.98 -67.10 2.31
N ILE A 90 -23.84 -68.07 1.94
CA ILE A 90 -25.28 -67.80 1.87
C ILE A 90 -25.92 -68.34 3.10
N LYS A 91 -26.66 -67.52 3.83
CA LYS A 91 -27.37 -67.90 5.04
C LYS A 91 -28.87 -68.05 4.74
N LEU A 92 -29.42 -69.23 5.01
CA LEU A 92 -30.82 -69.61 4.78
C LEU A 92 -31.51 -69.85 6.12
N ASN A 93 -32.74 -69.36 6.24
CA ASN A 93 -33.53 -69.65 7.45
C ASN A 93 -33.90 -71.15 7.48
N VAL A 94 -33.53 -71.87 8.55
CA VAL A 94 -33.77 -73.29 8.67
C VAL A 94 -35.30 -73.67 8.61
N ILE A 95 -36.15 -72.81 9.15
CA ILE A 95 -37.60 -73.02 9.11
C ILE A 95 -38.13 -72.82 7.68
N SER A 96 -37.64 -71.76 6.96
CA SER A 96 -37.99 -71.52 5.55
C SER A 96 -37.56 -72.70 4.67
N LEU A 97 -36.38 -73.25 4.90
CA LEU A 97 -35.85 -74.39 4.18
C LEU A 97 -36.75 -75.61 4.34
N ILE A 98 -37.25 -75.88 5.56
CA ILE A 98 -38.15 -77.02 5.87
C ILE A 98 -39.48 -76.81 5.16
N SER A 99 -39.99 -75.60 5.03
CA SER A 99 -41.20 -75.24 4.32
C SER A 99 -41.08 -75.17 2.79
N GLY A 100 -39.86 -75.36 2.26
CA GLY A 100 -39.61 -75.34 0.82
C GLY A 100 -39.36 -73.93 0.26
N ASP A 101 -39.20 -72.91 1.07
CA ASP A 101 -38.79 -71.55 0.68
C ASP A 101 -37.25 -71.46 0.75
N TYR A 102 -36.67 -71.36 -0.45
CA TYR A 102 -35.20 -71.20 -0.63
C TYR A 102 -34.81 -69.74 -0.88
N SER A 103 -35.58 -68.80 -0.41
CA SER A 103 -35.22 -67.38 -0.58
C SER A 103 -33.91 -67.01 0.12
N VAL A 104 -33.03 -66.43 -0.62
CA VAL A 104 -31.72 -65.95 -0.12
C VAL A 104 -31.90 -64.53 0.36
N LYS A 105 -31.73 -64.34 1.66
CA LYS A 105 -31.83 -63.01 2.28
C LYS A 105 -30.50 -62.47 2.79
N ASN A 106 -29.54 -63.32 3.17
CA ASN A 106 -28.28 -62.93 3.76
C ASN A 106 -27.15 -63.60 2.98
N MET A 107 -26.19 -62.74 2.55
CA MET A 107 -24.97 -63.16 1.85
C MET A 107 -23.77 -62.53 2.51
N GLU A 108 -22.64 -63.23 2.51
CA GLU A 108 -21.34 -62.69 2.93
C GLU A 108 -20.29 -63.02 1.87
N PHE A 109 -19.50 -62.06 1.46
CA PHE A 109 -18.37 -62.19 0.56
C PHE A 109 -17.10 -61.80 1.29
N GLN A 110 -16.11 -62.66 1.31
CA GLN A 110 -14.88 -62.46 2.04
C GLN A 110 -13.66 -62.66 1.14
N LYS A 111 -12.68 -61.77 1.28
CA LYS A 111 -11.42 -61.83 0.52
C LYS A 111 -11.68 -61.92 -1.00
N GLY A 112 -12.39 -60.91 -1.50
CA GLY A 112 -12.88 -60.83 -2.86
C GLY A 112 -12.37 -59.65 -3.67
N GLU A 113 -12.83 -59.64 -4.93
CA GLU A 113 -12.60 -58.56 -5.88
C GLU A 113 -13.90 -58.31 -6.65
N ILE A 114 -14.29 -57.05 -6.75
CA ILE A 114 -15.51 -56.58 -7.42
C ILE A 114 -15.05 -55.59 -8.51
N ASN A 115 -15.36 -55.91 -9.79
CA ASN A 115 -14.99 -55.07 -10.91
C ASN A 115 -16.23 -54.60 -11.69
N VAL A 116 -16.70 -53.40 -11.42
CA VAL A 116 -17.82 -52.75 -12.11
C VAL A 116 -17.28 -51.87 -13.21
N LYS A 117 -17.73 -52.05 -14.44
CA LYS A 117 -17.24 -51.30 -15.60
C LYS A 117 -18.41 -50.81 -16.46
N TYR A 118 -18.31 -49.59 -16.92
CA TYR A 118 -19.06 -49.04 -18.05
C TYR A 118 -18.07 -48.81 -19.20
N ASP A 119 -18.44 -49.19 -20.38
CA ASP A 119 -17.61 -49.00 -21.59
C ASP A 119 -17.75 -47.57 -22.12
N GLU A 120 -17.10 -47.28 -23.26
CA GLU A 120 -17.13 -45.96 -23.94
C GLU A 120 -18.53 -45.60 -24.48
N LYS A 121 -19.47 -46.51 -24.50
CA LYS A 121 -20.89 -46.33 -24.90
C LYS A 121 -21.81 -46.29 -23.70
N GLY A 122 -21.28 -46.37 -22.50
CA GLY A 122 -22.06 -46.44 -21.25
C GLY A 122 -22.73 -47.79 -21.02
N ILE A 123 -22.26 -48.87 -21.67
CA ILE A 123 -22.80 -50.21 -21.48
C ILE A 123 -22.14 -50.85 -20.26
N PRO A 124 -22.94 -51.30 -19.24
CA PRO A 124 -22.41 -51.92 -18.06
C PRO A 124 -21.97 -53.36 -18.27
N ASN A 125 -20.83 -53.76 -17.67
CA ASN A 125 -20.31 -55.12 -17.70
C ASN A 125 -21.11 -56.10 -16.84
N PHE A 126 -21.96 -55.62 -15.95
CA PHE A 126 -22.78 -56.42 -15.02
C PHE A 126 -24.18 -56.75 -15.57
N ASN A 127 -24.44 -56.53 -16.88
CA ASN A 127 -25.68 -56.97 -17.51
C ASN A 127 -25.65 -58.47 -17.79
N ILE A 128 -25.54 -59.24 -16.72
CA ILE A 128 -25.38 -60.70 -16.77
C ILE A 128 -26.68 -61.45 -16.48
N LEU A 129 -27.80 -60.75 -16.17
CA LEU A 129 -29.11 -61.41 -15.98
C LEU A 129 -29.73 -61.73 -17.33
N LYS A 130 -30.36 -62.90 -17.43
CA LYS A 130 -31.21 -63.28 -18.58
C LYS A 130 -32.53 -62.48 -18.50
N ASP A 131 -33.01 -61.98 -19.64
CA ASP A 131 -34.29 -61.30 -19.71
C ASP A 131 -35.41 -62.31 -19.35
N THR A 132 -35.83 -62.34 -18.13
CA THR A 132 -36.99 -63.11 -17.70
C THR A 132 -38.22 -62.23 -17.80
N THR A 133 -38.92 -62.27 -18.94
CA THR A 133 -40.30 -61.81 -19.03
C THR A 133 -41.17 -62.66 -18.13
N LYS A 134 -41.66 -62.05 -17.06
CA LYS A 134 -42.58 -62.64 -16.07
C LYS A 134 -41.96 -63.50 -15.00
N THR A 135 -41.52 -62.91 -13.93
CA THR A 135 -41.96 -63.27 -12.56
C THR A 135 -41.65 -62.10 -11.66
N ASP A 136 -42.66 -61.52 -11.05
CA ASP A 136 -42.61 -60.73 -9.85
C ASP A 136 -41.98 -61.58 -8.73
N SER A 137 -40.68 -61.74 -8.76
CA SER A 137 -39.97 -62.19 -7.56
C SER A 137 -39.44 -60.96 -6.94
N ASP A 138 -40.10 -60.48 -5.87
CA ASP A 138 -39.56 -59.48 -4.91
C ASP A 138 -38.24 -60.06 -4.40
N LEU A 139 -37.15 -59.71 -5.15
CA LEU A 139 -35.79 -60.04 -4.69
C LEU A 139 -35.48 -59.06 -3.59
N ASN A 140 -35.63 -59.43 -2.36
CA ASN A 140 -35.22 -58.69 -1.21
C ASN A 140 -34.00 -59.35 -0.58
N LEU A 141 -32.88 -58.69 -0.56
CA LEU A 141 -31.63 -59.08 0.08
C LEU A 141 -31.46 -58.20 1.34
N ASP A 142 -31.83 -58.77 2.48
CA ASP A 142 -31.87 -58.08 3.73
C ASP A 142 -30.43 -57.73 4.22
N ARG A 143 -29.43 -58.56 3.80
CA ARG A 143 -28.04 -58.33 4.28
C ARG A 143 -27.05 -58.97 3.32
N ILE A 144 -26.21 -58.13 2.74
CA ILE A 144 -25.04 -58.51 1.95
C ILE A 144 -23.82 -57.89 2.63
N LEU A 145 -22.96 -58.73 3.18
CA LEU A 145 -21.76 -58.26 3.87
C LEU A 145 -20.53 -58.54 3.01
N PHE A 146 -19.76 -57.52 2.76
CA PHE A 146 -18.43 -57.60 2.14
C PHE A 146 -17.37 -57.37 3.19
N THR A 147 -16.38 -58.27 3.28
CA THR A 147 -15.28 -58.15 4.24
C THR A 147 -13.96 -58.44 3.53
N ASP A 148 -12.96 -57.62 3.71
CA ASP A 148 -11.64 -57.75 3.09
C ASP A 148 -11.73 -57.93 1.54
N CYS A 149 -12.50 -57.06 0.89
CA CYS A 149 -12.73 -57.08 -0.56
C CYS A 149 -12.12 -55.86 -1.25
N LYS A 150 -11.73 -56.04 -2.52
CA LYS A 150 -11.29 -54.94 -3.38
C LYS A 150 -12.44 -54.55 -4.30
N LEU A 151 -12.72 -53.25 -4.37
CA LEU A 151 -13.68 -52.68 -5.31
C LEU A 151 -12.94 -51.86 -6.38
N ARG A 152 -13.27 -52.13 -7.64
CA ARG A 152 -12.88 -51.33 -8.77
C ARG A 152 -14.10 -50.95 -9.60
N TYR A 153 -14.38 -49.66 -9.67
CA TYR A 153 -15.40 -49.11 -10.55
C TYR A 153 -14.71 -48.27 -11.63
N THR A 154 -15.06 -48.53 -12.89
CA THR A 154 -14.50 -47.78 -14.03
C THR A 154 -15.65 -47.37 -14.94
N ASP A 155 -15.82 -46.10 -15.19
CA ASP A 155 -16.77 -45.56 -16.15
C ASP A 155 -15.97 -44.82 -17.24
N LYS A 156 -15.84 -45.44 -18.41
CA LYS A 156 -15.08 -44.89 -19.52
C LYS A 156 -15.87 -43.80 -20.28
N LEU A 157 -17.20 -43.79 -20.21
CA LEU A 157 -18.00 -42.76 -20.83
C LEU A 157 -17.85 -41.42 -20.12
N ASN A 158 -17.83 -41.45 -18.80
CA ASN A 158 -17.76 -40.27 -17.95
C ASN A 158 -16.36 -40.00 -17.37
N ASP A 159 -15.40 -40.87 -17.71
CA ASP A 159 -14.01 -40.83 -17.23
C ASP A 159 -13.86 -40.84 -15.70
N TYR A 160 -14.55 -41.83 -15.05
CA TYR A 160 -14.47 -42.07 -13.61
C TYR A 160 -13.70 -43.35 -13.30
N LEU A 161 -12.85 -43.31 -12.30
CA LEU A 161 -12.18 -44.47 -11.73
C LEU A 161 -12.20 -44.41 -10.21
N ILE A 162 -12.81 -45.43 -9.59
CA ILE A 162 -12.80 -45.65 -8.14
C ILE A 162 -12.04 -46.96 -7.86
N LYS A 163 -11.08 -46.89 -6.96
CA LYS A 163 -10.41 -48.05 -6.38
C LYS A 163 -10.50 -47.96 -4.87
N SER A 164 -10.98 -48.99 -4.23
CA SER A 164 -11.02 -49.08 -2.77
C SER A 164 -10.81 -50.50 -2.24
N ASN A 165 -10.33 -50.61 -1.03
CA ASN A 165 -10.30 -51.80 -0.25
C ASN A 165 -11.46 -51.73 0.75
N ILE A 166 -12.41 -52.63 0.65
CA ILE A 166 -13.56 -52.74 1.53
C ILE A 166 -13.10 -53.53 2.77
N GLU A 167 -13.11 -52.90 3.93
CA GLU A 167 -12.82 -53.56 5.20
C GLU A 167 -14.05 -54.32 5.70
N ASN A 168 -15.16 -53.61 5.80
CA ASN A 168 -16.43 -54.19 6.26
C ASN A 168 -17.59 -53.29 5.78
N VAL A 169 -18.30 -53.70 4.74
CA VAL A 169 -19.45 -53.00 4.19
C VAL A 169 -20.67 -53.90 4.18
N LEU A 170 -21.71 -53.41 4.81
CA LEU A 170 -23.04 -54.04 4.84
C LEU A 170 -23.95 -53.32 3.85
N LEU A 171 -24.51 -54.09 2.93
CA LEU A 171 -25.56 -53.64 2.02
C LEU A 171 -26.88 -54.35 2.31
N SER A 172 -27.99 -53.65 2.11
CA SER A 172 -29.29 -54.31 1.91
C SER A 172 -29.91 -53.83 0.60
N TYR A 173 -30.76 -54.67 0.03
CA TYR A 173 -31.48 -54.35 -1.20
C TYR A 173 -32.94 -54.73 -1.05
N SER A 174 -33.82 -53.82 -1.42
CA SER A 174 -35.25 -54.08 -1.54
C SER A 174 -35.86 -53.44 -2.81
N ASN A 175 -36.89 -54.06 -3.33
CA ASN A 175 -37.62 -53.51 -4.47
C ASN A 175 -39.05 -53.27 -4.04
N ASN A 176 -39.48 -52.00 -4.04
CA ASN A 176 -40.83 -51.59 -3.68
C ASN A 176 -41.48 -50.92 -4.88
N GLU A 177 -42.39 -51.63 -5.56
CA GLU A 177 -43.17 -51.09 -6.68
C GLU A 177 -42.32 -50.41 -7.76
N GLY A 178 -41.17 -50.99 -8.11
CA GLY A 178 -40.23 -50.52 -9.13
C GLY A 178 -39.19 -49.51 -8.61
N ASN A 179 -39.23 -49.17 -7.34
CA ASN A 179 -38.15 -48.41 -6.69
C ASN A 179 -37.16 -49.37 -6.04
N HIS A 180 -35.91 -49.31 -6.49
CA HIS A 180 -34.81 -50.09 -5.94
C HIS A 180 -34.16 -49.32 -4.78
N ILE A 181 -34.27 -49.84 -3.58
CA ILE A 181 -33.72 -49.22 -2.36
C ILE A 181 -32.50 -50.01 -1.94
N ILE A 182 -31.36 -49.37 -1.84
CA ILE A 182 -30.08 -49.90 -1.37
C ILE A 182 -29.67 -49.10 -0.10
N THR A 183 -29.47 -49.81 0.99
CA THR A 183 -28.79 -49.21 2.14
C THR A 183 -27.36 -49.70 2.19
N LEU A 184 -26.46 -48.81 2.57
CA LEU A 184 -25.04 -49.08 2.69
C LEU A 184 -24.55 -48.57 4.04
N GLU A 185 -23.82 -49.41 4.78
CA GLU A 185 -23.14 -48.97 6.00
C GLU A 185 -21.81 -49.71 6.13
N GLY A 186 -20.73 -48.99 6.32
CA GLY A 186 -19.43 -49.64 6.52
C GLY A 186 -18.22 -48.80 6.29
N GLU A 187 -17.09 -49.44 6.42
CA GLU A 187 -15.74 -48.86 6.34
C GLU A 187 -15.01 -49.37 5.09
N LEU A 188 -14.37 -48.48 4.39
CA LEU A 188 -13.52 -48.79 3.26
C LEU A 188 -12.31 -47.84 3.20
N PHE A 189 -11.21 -48.36 2.70
CA PHE A 189 -10.03 -47.55 2.38
C PHE A 189 -10.08 -47.18 0.91
N MET A 190 -10.28 -45.90 0.61
CA MET A 190 -10.31 -45.37 -0.74
C MET A 190 -8.88 -45.17 -1.24
N ASN A 191 -8.44 -46.01 -2.19
CA ASN A 191 -7.14 -45.87 -2.80
C ASN A 191 -7.10 -44.65 -3.76
N ASN A 192 -8.12 -44.56 -4.65
CA ASN A 192 -8.25 -43.47 -5.59
C ASN A 192 -9.72 -43.19 -5.93
N LEU A 193 -10.06 -41.92 -6.07
CA LEU A 193 -11.23 -41.40 -6.78
C LEU A 193 -10.77 -40.46 -7.86
N ILE A 194 -10.70 -40.92 -9.10
CA ILE A 194 -10.23 -40.12 -10.25
C ILE A 194 -11.45 -39.75 -11.09
N ILE A 195 -11.54 -38.45 -11.43
CA ILE A 195 -12.55 -37.83 -12.30
C ILE A 195 -11.82 -37.00 -13.32
N SER A 196 -11.96 -37.31 -14.62
CA SER A 196 -11.32 -36.55 -15.71
C SER A 196 -9.82 -36.35 -15.50
N GLU A 197 -9.07 -37.38 -15.21
CA GLU A 197 -7.63 -37.42 -14.93
C GLU A 197 -7.20 -36.87 -13.55
N ASP A 198 -8.05 -36.17 -12.84
CA ASP A 198 -7.76 -35.62 -11.51
C ASP A 198 -8.10 -36.59 -10.38
N ASP A 199 -7.16 -36.82 -9.48
CA ASP A 199 -7.36 -37.64 -8.27
C ASP A 199 -7.94 -36.76 -7.14
N TYR A 200 -9.24 -36.95 -6.85
CA TYR A 200 -9.96 -36.16 -5.84
C TYR A 200 -9.86 -36.75 -4.43
N ILE A 201 -9.71 -38.10 -4.32
CA ILE A 201 -9.52 -38.78 -3.04
C ILE A 201 -8.42 -39.82 -3.25
N ASN A 202 -7.32 -39.66 -2.52
CA ASN A 202 -6.18 -40.55 -2.61
C ASN A 202 -5.77 -41.03 -1.22
N GLU A 203 -5.78 -42.37 -1.01
CA GLU A 203 -5.37 -43.03 0.23
C GLU A 203 -6.08 -42.50 1.49
N LYS A 204 -7.44 -42.59 1.53
CA LYS A 204 -8.29 -42.12 2.61
C LYS A 204 -9.16 -43.21 3.21
N ASP A 205 -9.29 -43.16 4.54
CA ASP A 205 -10.30 -43.93 5.25
C ASP A 205 -11.68 -43.31 5.04
N VAL A 206 -12.65 -44.13 4.65
CA VAL A 206 -14.03 -43.68 4.41
C VAL A 206 -15.02 -44.57 5.19
N PHE A 207 -15.86 -43.93 5.98
CA PHE A 207 -17.04 -44.53 6.56
C PHE A 207 -18.28 -43.89 5.97
N ALA A 208 -19.26 -44.71 5.54
CA ALA A 208 -20.52 -44.19 5.03
C ALA A 208 -21.71 -44.96 5.61
N SER A 209 -22.78 -44.25 5.92
CA SER A 209 -24.09 -44.78 6.22
C SER A 209 -25.12 -44.08 5.36
N SER A 210 -25.59 -44.78 4.32
CA SER A 210 -26.35 -44.17 3.22
C SER A 210 -27.51 -45.04 2.77
N GLU A 211 -28.58 -44.40 2.29
CA GLU A 211 -29.69 -44.98 1.57
C GLU A 211 -29.73 -44.43 0.15
N ILE A 212 -29.81 -45.31 -0.84
CA ILE A 212 -29.91 -44.97 -2.25
C ILE A 212 -31.21 -45.53 -2.77
N THR A 213 -32.04 -44.64 -3.32
CA THR A 213 -33.29 -45.04 -4.01
C THR A 213 -33.11 -44.79 -5.51
N ILE A 214 -33.27 -45.84 -6.32
CA ILE A 214 -33.17 -45.79 -7.77
C ILE A 214 -34.55 -46.07 -8.35
N SER A 215 -35.12 -45.12 -9.10
CA SER A 215 -36.36 -45.22 -9.83
C SER A 215 -36.08 -45.15 -11.33
N GLU A 216 -37.09 -45.27 -12.16
CA GLU A 216 -36.94 -45.25 -13.64
C GLU A 216 -36.15 -44.02 -14.15
N ASN A 217 -36.39 -42.86 -13.57
CA ASN A 217 -35.82 -41.61 -14.04
C ASN A 217 -35.08 -40.82 -12.91
N SER A 218 -34.97 -41.37 -11.71
CA SER A 218 -34.36 -40.65 -10.58
C SER A 218 -33.42 -41.53 -9.77
N ILE A 219 -32.42 -40.89 -9.20
CA ILE A 219 -31.52 -41.46 -8.16
C ILE A 219 -31.53 -40.51 -6.99
N ASP A 220 -31.94 -40.98 -5.85
CA ASP A 220 -31.93 -40.28 -4.59
C ASP A 220 -30.93 -40.94 -3.64
N LEU A 221 -29.92 -40.25 -3.16
CA LEU A 221 -29.03 -40.72 -2.12
C LEU A 221 -29.20 -39.82 -0.89
N LYS A 222 -29.34 -40.47 0.23
CA LYS A 222 -29.37 -39.83 1.55
C LYS A 222 -28.35 -40.52 2.46
N SER A 223 -27.31 -39.82 2.81
CA SER A 223 -26.33 -40.26 3.79
C SER A 223 -26.52 -39.50 5.09
N SER A 224 -26.70 -40.22 6.17
CA SER A 224 -26.77 -39.65 7.51
C SER A 224 -25.39 -39.20 7.99
N ILE A 225 -24.37 -40.00 7.67
CA ILE A 225 -22.98 -39.76 8.02
C ILE A 225 -22.09 -40.22 6.86
N LEU A 226 -21.18 -39.40 6.45
CA LEU A 226 -20.05 -39.73 5.57
C LEU A 226 -18.80 -39.17 6.20
N ASN A 227 -17.88 -40.02 6.61
CA ASN A 227 -16.57 -39.61 7.12
C ASN A 227 -15.52 -39.89 6.05
N ILE A 228 -14.63 -38.93 5.85
CA ILE A 228 -13.41 -39.09 5.04
C ILE A 228 -12.25 -38.65 5.92
N ASP A 229 -11.42 -39.59 6.35
CA ASP A 229 -10.44 -39.39 7.43
C ASP A 229 -11.11 -38.74 8.67
N ASN A 230 -10.65 -37.58 9.08
CA ASN A 230 -11.15 -36.84 10.23
C ASN A 230 -12.35 -35.92 9.89
N ILE A 231 -12.71 -35.78 8.61
CA ILE A 231 -13.82 -34.91 8.20
C ILE A 231 -15.14 -35.66 8.24
N THR A 232 -16.08 -35.12 8.99
CA THR A 232 -17.46 -35.62 9.02
C THR A 232 -18.37 -34.77 8.16
N PHE A 233 -19.01 -35.37 7.19
CA PHE A 233 -20.07 -34.79 6.38
C PHE A 233 -21.42 -35.32 6.88
N GLU A 234 -22.27 -34.38 7.28
CA GLU A 234 -23.60 -34.67 7.78
C GLU A 234 -24.66 -34.37 6.74
N ASN A 235 -25.77 -35.12 6.75
CA ASN A 235 -26.90 -34.82 5.88
C ASN A 235 -26.54 -34.69 4.40
N VAL A 236 -25.73 -35.63 3.88
CA VAL A 236 -25.40 -35.65 2.45
C VAL A 236 -26.65 -36.13 1.68
N LEU A 237 -27.21 -35.24 0.88
CA LEU A 237 -28.36 -35.49 0.04
C LEU A 237 -27.97 -35.27 -1.43
N PHE A 238 -28.12 -36.32 -2.23
CA PHE A 238 -27.97 -36.26 -3.67
C PHE A 238 -29.28 -36.66 -4.34
N ASN A 239 -29.78 -35.84 -5.24
CA ASN A 239 -30.93 -36.10 -6.05
C ASN A 239 -30.59 -35.88 -7.53
N LYS A 240 -30.82 -36.91 -8.35
CA LYS A 240 -30.70 -36.83 -9.80
C LYS A 240 -32.02 -37.18 -10.43
N ASN A 241 -32.51 -36.34 -11.32
CA ASN A 241 -33.71 -36.56 -12.12
C ASN A 241 -33.38 -36.24 -13.60
N ASN A 242 -33.27 -37.29 -14.40
CA ASN A 242 -32.71 -37.21 -15.75
C ASN A 242 -31.31 -36.59 -15.77
N GLU A 243 -31.11 -35.50 -16.53
CA GLU A 243 -29.82 -34.82 -16.60
C GLU A 243 -29.57 -33.79 -15.47
N LYS A 244 -30.62 -33.47 -14.70
CA LYS A 244 -30.51 -32.52 -13.58
C LYS A 244 -30.15 -33.25 -12.30
N TRP A 245 -29.22 -32.64 -11.55
CA TRP A 245 -28.84 -33.17 -10.25
C TRP A 245 -28.52 -32.09 -9.23
N LYS A 246 -28.68 -32.43 -7.98
CA LYS A 246 -28.44 -31.57 -6.83
C LYS A 246 -27.80 -32.35 -5.71
N LEU A 247 -26.72 -31.81 -5.14
CA LEU A 247 -26.02 -32.35 -3.99
C LEU A 247 -25.99 -31.28 -2.89
N THR A 248 -26.41 -31.64 -1.69
CA THR A 248 -26.26 -30.80 -0.51
C THR A 248 -25.48 -31.56 0.56
N ILE A 249 -24.57 -30.86 1.22
CA ILE A 249 -23.69 -31.43 2.25
C ILE A 249 -23.55 -30.41 3.39
N LYS A 250 -23.53 -30.91 4.62
CA LYS A 250 -23.17 -30.11 5.80
C LYS A 250 -21.93 -30.70 6.44
N THR A 251 -21.04 -29.84 6.89
CA THR A 251 -19.83 -30.27 7.59
C THR A 251 -19.42 -29.26 8.66
N GLU A 252 -18.78 -29.77 9.70
CA GLU A 252 -18.09 -28.99 10.71
C GLU A 252 -16.75 -29.68 10.98
N THR A 253 -15.65 -29.03 10.67
CA THR A 253 -14.31 -29.61 10.72
C THR A 253 -13.24 -28.58 10.91
N GLU A 254 -11.97 -29.00 11.05
CA GLU A 254 -10.81 -28.14 11.06
C GLU A 254 -10.39 -27.78 9.62
N LEU A 255 -9.97 -26.52 9.39
CA LEU A 255 -9.56 -26.03 8.05
C LEU A 255 -8.33 -26.76 7.50
N ASP A 256 -7.39 -27.13 8.33
CA ASP A 256 -6.20 -27.86 7.95
C ASP A 256 -6.52 -29.30 7.49
N GLU A 257 -7.55 -29.94 8.05
CA GLU A 257 -8.04 -31.24 7.58
C GLU A 257 -8.58 -31.12 6.14
N ILE A 258 -9.36 -30.08 5.83
CA ILE A 258 -9.82 -29.84 4.46
C ILE A 258 -8.63 -29.70 3.50
N LEU A 259 -7.60 -28.94 3.88
CA LEU A 259 -6.42 -28.76 3.04
C LEU A 259 -5.66 -30.08 2.81
N THR A 260 -5.63 -30.98 3.78
CA THR A 260 -5.01 -32.31 3.63
C THR A 260 -5.78 -33.22 2.69
N THR A 261 -7.12 -33.09 2.66
CA THR A 261 -8.00 -33.91 1.80
C THR A 261 -8.20 -33.31 0.40
N MET A 262 -7.81 -32.07 0.19
CA MET A 262 -7.94 -31.39 -1.08
C MET A 262 -7.11 -32.06 -2.19
N PRO A 263 -7.61 -32.13 -3.44
CA PRO A 263 -6.84 -32.61 -4.58
C PRO A 263 -5.53 -31.85 -4.77
N GLU A 264 -4.47 -32.52 -5.17
CA GLU A 264 -3.12 -31.94 -5.33
C GLU A 264 -3.11 -30.71 -6.24
N LYS A 265 -3.95 -30.69 -7.28
CA LYS A 265 -4.08 -29.56 -8.20
C LYS A 265 -4.54 -28.25 -7.55
N PHE A 266 -5.09 -28.29 -6.34
CA PHE A 266 -5.48 -27.09 -5.58
C PHE A 266 -4.54 -26.77 -4.43
N LYS A 267 -3.72 -27.72 -3.97
CA LYS A 267 -2.81 -27.51 -2.82
C LYS A 267 -1.77 -26.43 -3.07
N TYR A 268 -1.36 -26.20 -4.36
CA TYR A 268 -0.40 -25.16 -4.69
C TYR A 268 -0.89 -23.76 -4.30
N LEU A 269 -2.23 -23.51 -4.30
CA LEU A 269 -2.83 -22.25 -3.92
C LEU A 269 -2.57 -21.88 -2.46
N PHE A 270 -2.31 -22.88 -1.61
CA PHE A 270 -2.13 -22.70 -0.18
C PHE A 270 -0.70 -22.95 0.30
N LYS A 271 0.24 -23.25 -0.62
CA LYS A 271 1.62 -23.62 -0.27
C LYS A 271 2.36 -22.58 0.56
N GLU A 272 2.12 -21.29 0.26
CA GLU A 272 2.74 -20.16 0.95
C GLU A 272 1.87 -19.65 2.10
N HIS A 273 0.80 -20.38 2.47
CA HIS A 273 -0.19 -19.97 3.45
C HIS A 273 -0.40 -21.03 4.52
N GLU A 274 -0.29 -20.68 5.77
CA GLU A 274 -0.68 -21.51 6.90
C GLU A 274 -2.08 -21.09 7.36
N ILE A 275 -3.05 -22.01 7.24
CA ILE A 275 -4.45 -21.79 7.59
C ILE A 275 -4.87 -22.87 8.58
N LYS A 276 -5.44 -22.48 9.73
CA LYS A 276 -5.95 -23.37 10.78
C LYS A 276 -7.24 -22.84 11.37
N GLY A 277 -7.97 -23.68 12.08
CA GLY A 277 -9.18 -23.31 12.81
C GLY A 277 -10.41 -24.03 12.31
N LYS A 278 -11.56 -23.69 12.85
CA LYS A 278 -12.82 -24.39 12.61
C LYS A 278 -13.67 -23.75 11.54
N ILE A 279 -14.20 -24.60 10.68
CA ILE A 279 -15.19 -24.21 9.67
C ILE A 279 -16.45 -25.06 9.83
N LYS A 280 -17.58 -24.38 9.76
CA LYS A 280 -18.88 -25.00 9.54
C LYS A 280 -19.36 -24.58 8.18
N ALA A 281 -19.74 -25.53 7.31
CA ALA A 281 -20.14 -25.25 5.95
C ALA A 281 -21.41 -25.99 5.54
N ASP A 282 -22.29 -25.28 4.83
CA ASP A 282 -23.43 -25.76 4.09
C ASP A 282 -23.11 -25.65 2.60
N ILE A 283 -22.97 -26.81 1.92
CA ILE A 283 -22.50 -26.88 0.54
C ILE A 283 -23.68 -27.28 -0.35
N LEU A 284 -23.89 -26.56 -1.41
CA LEU A 284 -24.85 -26.83 -2.48
C LEU A 284 -24.12 -26.93 -3.81
N ILE A 285 -24.26 -28.09 -4.48
CA ILE A 285 -23.75 -28.25 -5.85
C ILE A 285 -24.92 -28.76 -6.69
N GLU A 286 -25.21 -28.07 -7.80
CA GLU A 286 -26.33 -28.45 -8.66
C GLU A 286 -26.01 -28.23 -10.14
N ASN A 287 -26.54 -29.11 -10.98
CA ASN A 287 -26.47 -29.00 -12.43
C ASN A 287 -27.85 -29.08 -13.05
N ASP A 288 -28.14 -28.15 -13.95
CA ASP A 288 -29.42 -28.05 -14.67
C ASP A 288 -29.51 -28.96 -15.90
N GLY A 289 -28.44 -29.71 -16.20
CA GLY A 289 -28.33 -30.57 -17.40
C GLY A 289 -28.04 -29.77 -18.70
N LEU A 290 -27.87 -28.45 -18.64
CA LEU A 290 -27.58 -27.60 -19.79
C LEU A 290 -26.18 -27.06 -19.78
N SER A 291 -25.56 -26.95 -18.61
CA SER A 291 -24.24 -26.34 -18.39
C SER A 291 -23.19 -27.41 -18.24
N GLU A 292 -22.01 -27.15 -18.80
CA GLU A 292 -20.84 -28.05 -18.71
C GLU A 292 -20.40 -28.23 -17.24
N TYR A 293 -20.40 -27.16 -16.47
CA TYR A 293 -19.99 -27.18 -15.05
C TYR A 293 -21.20 -26.99 -14.12
N PRO A 294 -21.21 -27.61 -12.93
CA PRO A 294 -22.25 -27.39 -11.95
C PRO A 294 -22.17 -26.02 -11.31
N PHE A 295 -23.30 -25.49 -10.87
CA PHE A 295 -23.35 -24.40 -9.93
C PHE A 295 -22.89 -24.88 -8.55
N CYS A 296 -22.03 -24.12 -7.89
CA CYS A 296 -21.52 -24.40 -6.55
C CYS A 296 -21.77 -23.20 -5.65
N ASN A 297 -22.39 -23.42 -4.51
CA ASN A 297 -22.58 -22.45 -3.45
C ASN A 297 -22.18 -23.05 -2.10
N VAL A 298 -21.38 -22.32 -1.33
CA VAL A 298 -20.91 -22.73 -0.03
C VAL A 298 -21.15 -21.60 0.97
N ASP A 299 -22.10 -21.79 1.87
CA ASP A 299 -22.25 -20.91 3.03
C ASP A 299 -21.37 -21.45 4.15
N PHE A 300 -20.54 -20.60 4.74
CA PHE A 300 -19.61 -21.04 5.78
C PHE A 300 -19.54 -20.09 6.97
N LYS A 301 -19.08 -20.67 8.08
CA LYS A 301 -18.75 -19.91 9.29
C LYS A 301 -17.39 -20.34 9.80
N LEU A 302 -16.49 -19.37 9.94
CA LEU A 302 -15.17 -19.55 10.53
C LEU A 302 -15.21 -19.19 12.02
N THR A 303 -14.52 -19.99 12.85
CA THR A 303 -14.37 -19.73 14.27
C THR A 303 -12.97 -20.11 14.75
N GLU A 304 -12.40 -19.28 15.62
CA GLU A 304 -11.06 -19.47 16.20
C GLU A 304 -9.96 -19.73 15.14
N SER A 305 -10.15 -19.20 13.94
CA SER A 305 -9.25 -19.50 12.84
C SER A 305 -8.00 -18.64 12.87
N PHE A 306 -6.99 -19.08 12.14
CA PHE A 306 -5.67 -18.53 12.06
C PHE A 306 -5.21 -18.53 10.60
N TYR A 307 -4.56 -17.45 10.21
CA TYR A 307 -3.92 -17.29 8.90
C TYR A 307 -2.52 -16.71 9.05
N LYS A 308 -1.56 -17.27 8.33
CA LYS A 308 -0.21 -16.73 8.21
C LYS A 308 0.28 -16.84 6.76
N SER A 309 0.76 -15.73 6.20
CA SER A 309 1.54 -15.76 4.96
C SER A 309 3.01 -16.00 5.31
N ASN A 310 3.65 -16.92 4.61
CA ASN A 310 5.08 -17.21 4.80
C ASN A 310 5.96 -16.25 3.99
N SER A 311 5.42 -15.69 2.89
CA SER A 311 6.13 -14.75 2.02
C SER A 311 6.20 -13.32 2.56
N GLN A 312 5.22 -12.89 3.38
CA GLN A 312 5.06 -11.47 3.77
C GLN A 312 5.10 -11.22 5.28
N ASP A 313 5.46 -12.18 6.12
CA ASP A 313 5.40 -12.09 7.60
C ASP A 313 4.06 -11.49 8.12
N PHE A 314 2.97 -11.85 7.45
CA PHE A 314 1.63 -11.40 7.79
C PHE A 314 0.85 -12.48 8.52
N LYS A 315 0.29 -12.15 9.67
CA LYS A 315 -0.39 -13.11 10.55
C LYS A 315 -1.67 -12.52 11.12
N LEU A 316 -2.76 -13.28 11.02
CA LEU A 316 -4.03 -13.00 11.68
C LEU A 316 -4.39 -14.17 12.60
N SER A 317 -4.92 -13.86 13.77
CA SER A 317 -5.34 -14.84 14.77
C SER A 317 -6.76 -14.56 15.27
N LYS A 318 -7.39 -15.56 15.88
CA LYS A 318 -8.78 -15.48 16.37
C LYS A 318 -9.74 -14.98 15.29
N ILE A 319 -9.54 -15.48 14.07
CA ILE A 319 -10.42 -15.12 12.97
C ILE A 319 -11.80 -15.73 13.20
N SER A 320 -12.82 -14.91 13.08
CA SER A 320 -14.21 -15.32 13.00
C SER A 320 -14.88 -14.56 11.85
N SER A 321 -15.70 -15.27 11.07
CA SER A 321 -16.45 -14.68 9.95
C SER A 321 -17.60 -15.59 9.57
N GLU A 322 -18.65 -15.05 9.02
CA GLU A 322 -19.61 -15.75 8.18
C GLU A 322 -19.28 -15.43 6.73
N GLY A 323 -19.53 -16.34 5.82
CA GLY A 323 -19.22 -16.07 4.42
C GLY A 323 -19.98 -16.96 3.47
N ASN A 324 -19.84 -16.63 2.21
CA ASN A 324 -20.41 -17.36 1.09
C ASN A 324 -19.42 -17.42 -0.05
N PHE A 325 -19.31 -18.57 -0.67
CA PHE A 325 -18.65 -18.76 -1.96
C PHE A 325 -19.67 -19.23 -2.98
N ASN A 326 -19.69 -18.64 -4.17
CA ASN A 326 -20.39 -19.17 -5.31
C ASN A 326 -19.58 -18.99 -6.60
N ASN A 327 -19.77 -19.90 -7.58
CA ASN A 327 -19.05 -19.82 -8.85
C ASN A 327 -19.78 -19.00 -9.92
N GLY A 328 -20.87 -18.30 -9.53
CA GLY A 328 -21.61 -17.38 -10.37
C GLY A 328 -22.42 -18.02 -11.50
N GLU A 329 -23.07 -17.20 -12.31
CA GLU A 329 -23.93 -17.64 -13.40
C GLU A 329 -23.18 -18.45 -14.47
N ASN A 330 -21.93 -18.08 -14.77
CA ASN A 330 -21.11 -18.76 -15.78
C ASN A 330 -20.36 -19.98 -15.21
N ARG A 331 -20.48 -20.24 -13.90
CA ARG A 331 -19.94 -21.41 -13.23
C ARG A 331 -18.44 -21.60 -13.39
N ASN A 332 -17.69 -20.50 -13.40
CA ASN A 332 -16.23 -20.49 -13.59
C ASN A 332 -15.55 -19.49 -12.65
N PHE A 333 -14.22 -19.48 -12.58
CA PHE A 333 -13.45 -18.58 -11.73
C PHE A 333 -13.69 -17.10 -12.02
N LYS A 334 -13.98 -16.74 -13.28
CA LYS A 334 -14.24 -15.35 -13.68
C LYS A 334 -15.56 -14.81 -13.13
N SER A 335 -16.57 -15.66 -12.98
CA SER A 335 -17.86 -15.28 -12.38
C SER A 335 -17.96 -15.63 -10.90
N SER A 336 -16.91 -16.23 -10.32
CA SER A 336 -16.92 -16.63 -8.91
C SER A 336 -16.80 -15.44 -7.97
N GLU A 337 -17.44 -15.61 -6.82
CA GLU A 337 -17.46 -14.63 -5.74
C GLU A 337 -17.22 -15.29 -4.39
N PHE A 338 -16.41 -14.64 -3.56
CA PHE A 338 -16.08 -15.07 -2.21
C PHE A 338 -16.37 -13.92 -1.25
N CYS A 339 -17.42 -14.03 -0.48
CA CYS A 339 -17.88 -13.01 0.45
C CYS A 339 -17.48 -13.38 1.87
N PHE A 340 -16.99 -12.41 2.64
CA PHE A 340 -16.80 -12.50 4.08
C PHE A 340 -17.61 -11.39 4.74
N SER A 341 -18.45 -11.75 5.69
CA SER A 341 -19.24 -10.82 6.49
C SER A 341 -18.95 -11.00 7.97
N ASN A 342 -19.07 -9.89 8.73
CA ASN A 342 -18.74 -9.86 10.14
C ASN A 342 -17.33 -10.39 10.43
N PHE A 343 -16.40 -10.22 9.52
CA PHE A 343 -15.03 -10.63 9.71
C PHE A 343 -14.42 -9.90 10.90
N ASN A 344 -13.79 -10.65 11.77
CA ASN A 344 -13.09 -10.11 12.92
C ASN A 344 -11.83 -10.92 13.17
N SER A 345 -10.72 -10.24 13.36
CA SER A 345 -9.43 -10.88 13.64
C SER A 345 -8.54 -10.01 14.51
N ILE A 346 -7.53 -10.61 15.10
CA ILE A 346 -6.47 -9.95 15.84
C ILE A 346 -5.17 -10.09 15.06
N LYS A 347 -4.49 -8.95 14.86
CA LYS A 347 -3.14 -8.87 14.32
C LYS A 347 -2.23 -8.26 15.37
N ASN A 348 -1.36 -9.05 16.00
CA ASN A 348 -0.51 -8.61 17.11
C ASN A 348 -1.33 -7.88 18.20
N ASN A 349 -1.13 -6.55 18.35
CA ASN A 349 -1.91 -5.69 19.27
C ASN A 349 -3.05 -4.95 18.56
N GLY A 350 -3.25 -5.18 17.27
CA GLY A 350 -4.26 -4.54 16.45
C GLY A 350 -5.44 -5.45 16.13
N SER A 351 -6.32 -4.97 15.27
CA SER A 351 -7.49 -5.74 14.79
C SER A 351 -7.81 -5.39 13.34
N LEU A 352 -8.41 -6.36 12.65
CA LEU A 352 -9.01 -6.18 11.33
C LEU A 352 -10.44 -6.70 11.39
N LYS A 353 -11.41 -5.86 11.07
CA LYS A 353 -12.86 -6.16 11.14
C LYS A 353 -13.56 -5.58 9.91
N GLY A 354 -14.66 -6.20 9.51
CA GLY A 354 -15.50 -5.65 8.43
C GLY A 354 -16.03 -6.72 7.49
N ASP A 355 -16.37 -6.26 6.30
CA ASP A 355 -16.92 -7.10 5.24
C ASP A 355 -16.07 -6.93 3.98
N PHE A 356 -15.87 -8.00 3.24
CA PHE A 356 -15.15 -7.94 1.97
C PHE A 356 -15.59 -9.04 1.02
N ILE A 357 -15.54 -8.70 -0.25
CA ILE A 357 -15.96 -9.54 -1.35
C ILE A 357 -14.84 -9.61 -2.37
N PHE A 358 -14.35 -10.81 -2.62
CA PHE A 358 -13.49 -11.08 -3.75
C PHE A 358 -14.34 -11.63 -4.88
N SER A 359 -14.38 -10.96 -6.00
CA SER A 359 -15.03 -11.42 -7.22
C SER A 359 -14.01 -11.60 -8.34
N ASN A 360 -14.35 -12.40 -9.35
CA ASN A 360 -13.46 -12.72 -10.46
C ASN A 360 -12.13 -13.34 -9.97
N LEU A 361 -12.16 -14.60 -9.58
CA LEU A 361 -10.99 -15.29 -9.01
C LEU A 361 -9.87 -15.57 -10.02
N ASP A 362 -10.07 -15.31 -11.31
CA ASP A 362 -8.98 -15.29 -12.32
C ASP A 362 -8.14 -14.00 -12.22
N ASN A 363 -8.78 -12.89 -11.88
CA ASN A 363 -8.17 -11.58 -11.70
C ASN A 363 -8.93 -10.86 -10.59
N TYR A 364 -8.50 -11.09 -9.36
CA TYR A 364 -9.22 -10.67 -8.16
C TYR A 364 -9.66 -9.21 -8.21
N TYR A 365 -10.95 -8.99 -8.02
CA TYR A 365 -11.54 -7.69 -7.76
C TYR A 365 -12.06 -7.68 -6.32
N LEU A 366 -11.51 -6.78 -5.51
CA LEU A 366 -11.84 -6.64 -4.10
C LEU A 366 -12.81 -5.48 -3.88
N ASN A 367 -13.91 -5.75 -3.19
CA ASN A 367 -14.76 -4.74 -2.59
C ASN A 367 -14.75 -4.94 -1.07
N ALA A 368 -14.19 -3.99 -0.34
CA ALA A 368 -13.96 -4.11 1.09
C ALA A 368 -14.44 -2.87 1.84
N ASP A 369 -15.12 -3.10 2.96
CA ASP A 369 -15.47 -2.11 3.97
C ASP A 369 -14.96 -2.61 5.32
N ILE A 370 -13.79 -2.13 5.72
CA ILE A 370 -13.05 -2.67 6.85
C ILE A 370 -12.69 -1.58 7.85
N TYR A 371 -12.74 -1.92 9.11
CA TYR A 371 -12.13 -1.17 10.20
C TYR A 371 -10.86 -1.88 10.66
N SER A 372 -9.79 -1.14 10.72
CA SER A 372 -8.50 -1.69 11.11
C SER A 372 -7.80 -0.86 12.18
N SER A 373 -6.98 -1.51 12.99
CA SER A 373 -6.07 -0.87 13.91
C SER A 373 -4.71 -1.57 13.90
N TRP A 374 -3.62 -0.79 13.78
CA TRP A 374 -2.26 -1.31 13.63
C TRP A 374 -1.27 -0.48 14.45
N GLU A 375 -0.16 -1.10 14.82
CA GLU A 375 1.05 -0.39 15.22
C GLU A 375 1.82 0.01 13.97
N LEU A 376 2.18 1.29 13.85
CA LEU A 376 2.88 1.82 12.67
C LEU A 376 4.27 1.20 12.47
N SER A 377 4.89 0.70 13.52
CA SER A 377 6.17 -0.02 13.43
C SER A 377 6.11 -1.27 12.57
N GLU A 378 4.93 -1.85 12.38
CA GLU A 378 4.73 -3.01 11.52
C GLU A 378 4.87 -2.67 10.03
N LEU A 379 4.69 -1.41 9.65
CA LEU A 379 4.88 -0.95 8.26
C LEU A 379 6.33 -1.13 7.77
N ASN A 380 7.30 -1.16 8.68
CA ASN A 380 8.69 -1.40 8.31
C ASN A 380 8.92 -2.76 7.63
N ASN A 381 8.01 -3.72 7.83
CA ASN A 381 8.10 -5.06 7.24
C ASN A 381 7.40 -5.17 5.87
N PHE A 382 6.59 -4.16 5.50
CA PHE A 382 5.81 -4.16 4.26
C PHE A 382 6.35 -3.23 3.18
N ILE A 383 7.24 -2.30 3.54
CA ILE A 383 7.79 -1.30 2.63
C ILE A 383 9.29 -1.47 2.61
N ASP A 384 9.78 -2.28 1.67
CA ASP A 384 11.19 -2.32 1.30
C ASP A 384 11.59 -0.91 0.89
N ASP A 385 12.73 -0.40 1.20
CA ASP A 385 13.18 0.96 0.84
C ASP A 385 12.27 2.13 1.29
N SER A 386 11.53 1.97 2.39
CA SER A 386 10.77 3.10 2.94
C SER A 386 11.65 4.35 3.08
N PRO A 387 11.17 5.54 2.65
CA PRO A 387 11.87 6.81 2.90
C PRO A 387 11.93 7.16 4.40
N PHE A 388 11.18 6.43 5.21
CA PHE A 388 11.05 6.65 6.63
C PHE A 388 11.68 5.51 7.43
N HIS A 389 12.23 5.83 8.59
CA HIS A 389 12.74 4.85 9.54
C HIS A 389 12.37 5.25 10.98
N ASN A 390 12.57 4.34 11.94
CA ASN A 390 12.14 4.52 13.33
C ASN A 390 10.66 4.86 13.49
N ILE A 391 9.79 4.29 12.63
CA ILE A 391 8.36 4.56 12.64
C ILE A 391 7.75 4.02 13.94
N LYS A 392 7.04 4.87 14.67
CA LYS A 392 6.33 4.56 15.92
C LYS A 392 4.95 5.18 15.91
N GLY A 393 4.08 4.65 16.79
CA GLY A 393 2.72 5.11 16.95
C GLY A 393 1.73 4.06 16.49
N SER A 394 0.47 4.41 16.53
CA SER A 394 -0.63 3.54 16.10
C SER A 394 -1.57 4.26 15.16
N VAL A 395 -2.23 3.50 14.30
CA VAL A 395 -3.28 3.97 13.40
C VAL A 395 -4.50 3.09 13.54
N LYS A 396 -5.67 3.69 13.45
CA LYS A 396 -6.95 2.98 13.36
C LYS A 396 -7.91 3.76 12.47
N GLY A 397 -8.82 3.06 11.81
CA GLY A 397 -9.83 3.72 11.01
C GLY A 397 -10.61 2.80 10.10
N GLN A 398 -11.56 3.43 9.42
CA GLN A 398 -12.40 2.81 8.39
C GLN A 398 -11.74 2.97 7.04
N ILE A 399 -11.74 1.91 6.26
CA ILE A 399 -11.18 1.85 4.91
C ILE A 399 -12.21 1.19 4.00
N ASN A 400 -12.56 1.87 2.92
CA ASN A 400 -13.37 1.33 1.83
C ASN A 400 -12.47 1.23 0.61
N TYR A 401 -12.48 0.07 -0.04
CA TYR A 401 -11.68 -0.20 -1.23
C TYR A 401 -12.51 -0.90 -2.28
N LYS A 402 -12.39 -0.47 -3.54
CA LYS A 402 -13.00 -1.12 -4.70
C LYS A 402 -12.02 -1.09 -5.86
N GLY A 403 -11.58 -2.25 -6.28
CA GLY A 403 -10.62 -2.33 -7.38
C GLY A 403 -10.00 -3.71 -7.52
N ASN A 404 -9.17 -3.86 -8.54
CA ASN A 404 -8.39 -5.07 -8.69
C ASN A 404 -7.39 -5.20 -7.53
N PHE A 405 -7.06 -6.44 -7.19
CA PHE A 405 -6.20 -6.77 -6.07
C PHE A 405 -5.30 -7.96 -6.41
N SER A 406 -4.08 -7.97 -5.90
CA SER A 406 -3.17 -9.11 -5.95
C SER A 406 -2.52 -9.31 -4.59
N PHE A 407 -2.26 -10.56 -4.25
CA PHE A 407 -1.50 -10.91 -3.05
C PHE A 407 0.02 -10.88 -3.29
N ASP A 408 0.46 -10.97 -4.54
CA ASP A 408 1.87 -11.19 -4.93
C ASP A 408 2.51 -9.98 -5.64
N GLU A 409 1.70 -9.07 -6.19
CA GLU A 409 2.18 -7.94 -6.96
C GLU A 409 2.14 -6.62 -6.18
N LEU A 410 2.93 -5.65 -6.63
CA LEU A 410 2.98 -4.30 -6.08
C LEU A 410 1.59 -3.67 -6.00
N MET A 411 1.09 -3.51 -4.79
CA MET A 411 -0.21 -2.88 -4.49
C MET A 411 -0.37 -1.49 -5.12
N LYS A 412 0.72 -0.80 -5.44
CA LYS A 412 0.75 0.54 -6.03
C LYS A 412 -0.10 0.68 -7.28
N GLU A 413 0.06 -0.23 -8.27
CA GLU A 413 -0.68 -0.15 -9.53
C GLU A 413 -2.17 -0.41 -9.34
N TYR A 414 -2.53 -1.26 -8.39
CA TYR A 414 -3.90 -1.54 -8.03
C TYR A 414 -4.53 -0.37 -7.27
N ILE A 415 -3.82 0.22 -6.30
CA ILE A 415 -4.28 1.42 -5.59
C ILE A 415 -4.48 2.58 -6.56
N ARG A 416 -3.57 2.78 -7.52
CA ARG A 416 -3.69 3.84 -8.55
C ARG A 416 -4.99 3.75 -9.36
N LYS A 417 -5.50 2.54 -9.60
CA LYS A 417 -6.68 2.28 -10.44
C LYS A 417 -7.95 2.03 -9.64
N SER A 418 -7.86 1.95 -8.32
CA SER A 418 -8.98 1.65 -7.44
C SER A 418 -9.74 2.90 -7.04
N GLU A 419 -11.00 2.70 -6.66
CA GLU A 419 -11.78 3.65 -5.87
C GLU A 419 -11.56 3.32 -4.39
N HIS A 420 -11.04 4.27 -3.63
CA HIS A 420 -10.84 4.03 -2.21
C HIS A 420 -11.07 5.28 -1.37
N THR A 421 -11.59 5.06 -0.18
CA THR A 421 -11.74 6.10 0.83
C THR A 421 -11.29 5.55 2.17
N ALA A 422 -10.70 6.40 2.99
CA ALA A 422 -10.39 6.03 4.37
C ALA A 422 -10.47 7.21 5.32
N ASN A 423 -10.87 6.91 6.56
CA ASN A 423 -10.78 7.83 7.68
C ASN A 423 -9.84 7.21 8.71
N LEU A 424 -8.61 7.70 8.77
CA LEU A 424 -7.56 7.16 9.60
C LEU A 424 -7.24 8.10 10.76
N TYR A 425 -7.23 7.57 11.95
CA TYR A 425 -6.84 8.26 13.17
C TYR A 425 -5.51 7.72 13.68
N PHE A 426 -4.50 8.57 13.66
CA PHE A 426 -3.15 8.28 14.14
C PHE A 426 -2.95 8.78 15.56
N LYS A 427 -2.11 8.09 16.32
CA LYS A 427 -1.76 8.46 17.68
C LYS A 427 -0.28 8.24 17.96
N ASN A 428 0.36 9.26 18.58
CA ASN A 428 1.77 9.23 18.99
C ASN A 428 2.71 8.86 17.83
N VAL A 429 2.45 9.46 16.67
CA VAL A 429 3.27 9.23 15.46
C VAL A 429 4.65 9.81 15.63
N PHE A 430 5.65 9.07 15.25
CA PHE A 430 7.04 9.50 15.14
C PHE A 430 7.72 8.74 14.01
N PHE A 431 8.48 9.43 13.19
CA PHE A 431 9.39 8.84 12.19
C PHE A 431 10.51 9.79 11.82
N ASN A 432 11.58 9.23 11.28
CA ASN A 432 12.69 9.97 10.69
C ASN A 432 12.64 9.85 9.17
N TYR A 433 12.97 10.93 8.47
CA TYR A 433 13.12 10.93 7.02
C TYR A 433 14.58 10.70 6.64
N LYS A 434 14.87 9.63 5.89
CA LYS A 434 16.24 9.17 5.58
C LYS A 434 17.11 10.21 4.86
N LYS A 435 16.50 11.01 3.95
CA LYS A 435 17.27 11.93 3.09
C LYS A 435 17.68 13.24 3.76
N SER A 436 17.06 13.63 4.86
CA SER A 436 17.31 14.94 5.50
C SER A 436 17.50 14.85 7.01
N ASP A 437 17.50 13.67 7.60
CA ASP A 437 17.60 13.43 9.04
C ASP A 437 16.57 14.22 9.89
N LEU A 438 15.46 14.61 9.24
CA LEU A 438 14.36 15.31 9.89
C LEU A 438 13.50 14.35 10.71
N ASN A 439 13.12 14.81 11.89
CA ASN A 439 12.22 14.11 12.78
C ASN A 439 10.81 14.66 12.61
N PHE A 440 9.87 13.77 12.36
CA PHE A 440 8.45 14.10 12.30
C PHE A 440 7.73 13.48 13.49
N SER A 441 6.87 14.25 14.13
CA SER A 441 6.03 13.72 15.19
C SER A 441 4.67 14.41 15.25
N SER A 442 3.63 13.64 15.65
CA SER A 442 2.33 14.19 16.01
C SER A 442 1.71 13.37 17.13
N LYS A 443 1.06 14.04 18.08
CA LYS A 443 0.33 13.37 19.17
C LYS A 443 -0.96 12.73 18.67
N LYS A 444 -1.63 13.37 17.73
CA LYS A 444 -2.86 12.96 17.10
C LYS A 444 -2.88 13.51 15.68
N MET A 445 -3.37 12.71 14.73
CA MET A 445 -3.50 13.14 13.37
C MET A 445 -4.67 12.40 12.72
N ASN A 446 -5.48 13.11 11.94
CA ASN A 446 -6.59 12.55 11.19
C ASN A 446 -6.32 12.69 9.70
N TRP A 447 -6.43 11.59 8.97
CA TRP A 447 -6.38 11.59 7.52
C TRP A 447 -7.74 11.23 6.95
N GLU A 448 -8.27 12.10 6.12
CA GLU A 448 -9.38 11.78 5.25
C GLU A 448 -8.83 11.48 3.86
N ILE A 449 -8.93 10.22 3.44
CA ILE A 449 -8.42 9.77 2.16
C ILE A 449 -9.59 9.58 1.20
N LYS A 450 -9.46 10.14 0.02
CA LYS A 450 -10.36 9.87 -1.09
C LYS A 450 -9.54 9.72 -2.36
N ASP A 451 -9.51 8.50 -2.88
CA ASP A 451 -8.69 8.12 -4.01
C ASP A 451 -7.21 8.48 -3.74
N HIS A 452 -6.61 9.36 -4.54
CA HIS A 452 -5.20 9.75 -4.39
C HIS A 452 -4.98 10.94 -3.44
N LYS A 453 -6.02 11.48 -2.84
CA LYS A 453 -5.97 12.69 -2.03
C LYS A 453 -6.08 12.38 -0.56
N VAL A 454 -5.15 12.91 0.20
CA VAL A 454 -5.12 12.84 1.66
C VAL A 454 -5.33 14.24 2.22
N LYS A 455 -6.48 14.47 2.83
CA LYS A 455 -6.75 15.69 3.56
C LYS A 455 -6.26 15.57 5.00
N ILE A 456 -5.56 16.57 5.47
CA ILE A 456 -4.98 16.65 6.82
C ILE A 456 -5.32 18.03 7.39
N ASP A 457 -5.83 18.05 8.62
CA ASP A 457 -6.07 19.25 9.42
C ASP A 457 -5.57 18.96 10.84
N ASP A 458 -4.25 19.08 11.03
CA ASP A 458 -3.61 18.61 12.26
C ASP A 458 -2.25 19.29 12.53
N VAL A 459 -1.81 19.19 13.77
CA VAL A 459 -0.53 19.68 14.23
C VAL A 459 0.57 18.63 14.04
N ILE A 460 1.57 19.00 13.26
CA ILE A 460 2.75 18.21 12.96
C ILE A 460 3.99 18.93 13.51
N ASN A 461 4.83 18.22 14.25
CA ASN A 461 6.13 18.76 14.64
C ASN A 461 7.18 18.23 13.65
N ILE A 462 7.93 19.17 13.07
CA ILE A 462 9.10 18.85 12.25
C ILE A 462 10.32 19.37 13.03
N SER A 463 11.12 18.46 13.55
CA SER A 463 12.16 18.75 14.55
C SER A 463 11.59 19.58 15.71
N ASP A 464 12.12 20.78 15.97
CA ASP A 464 11.68 21.65 17.05
C ASP A 464 10.54 22.63 16.64
N SER A 465 10.05 22.53 15.42
CA SER A 465 9.02 23.44 14.88
C SER A 465 7.65 22.79 14.86
N GLU A 466 6.71 23.35 15.63
CA GLU A 466 5.29 22.95 15.61
C GLU A 466 4.58 23.66 14.45
N MET A 467 3.98 22.89 13.57
CA MET A 467 3.27 23.34 12.37
C MET A 467 1.83 22.84 12.38
N ASP A 468 0.88 23.75 12.36
CA ASP A 468 -0.54 23.48 12.18
C ASP A 468 -0.81 23.51 10.68
N PHE A 469 -1.04 22.34 10.07
CA PHE A 469 -1.24 22.19 8.63
C PHE A 469 -2.70 21.83 8.36
N ASP A 470 -3.35 22.61 7.50
CA ASP A 470 -4.68 22.36 6.95
C ASP A 470 -4.58 22.36 5.43
N GLY A 471 -4.72 21.16 4.85
CA GLY A 471 -4.53 21.02 3.41
C GLY A 471 -4.74 19.62 2.87
N GLU A 472 -4.38 19.47 1.60
CA GLU A 472 -4.48 18.24 0.83
C GLU A 472 -3.12 17.83 0.27
N ILE A 473 -2.79 16.55 0.39
CA ILE A 473 -1.61 15.95 -0.23
C ILE A 473 -2.09 14.92 -1.25
N THR A 474 -1.80 15.15 -2.51
CA THR A 474 -2.10 14.20 -3.60
C THR A 474 -0.96 13.21 -3.76
N ASP A 475 -1.29 11.94 -4.06
CA ASP A 475 -0.38 10.82 -4.30
C ASP A 475 0.54 10.45 -3.13
N LEU A 476 0.24 10.90 -1.90
CA LEU A 476 1.04 10.58 -0.71
C LEU A 476 1.16 9.07 -0.48
N ILE A 477 0.07 8.32 -0.61
CA ILE A 477 0.07 6.86 -0.41
C ILE A 477 0.94 6.17 -1.47
N LEU A 478 0.84 6.61 -2.73
CA LEU A 478 1.66 6.08 -3.81
C LEU A 478 3.16 6.35 -3.58
N TYR A 479 3.51 7.56 -3.11
CA TYR A 479 4.89 7.91 -2.76
C TYR A 479 5.42 7.08 -1.58
N ILE A 480 4.59 6.78 -0.58
CA ILE A 480 4.99 5.90 0.52
C ILE A 480 5.32 4.50 0.02
N LEU A 481 4.56 4.00 -0.96
CA LEU A 481 4.76 2.68 -1.56
C LEU A 481 5.90 2.64 -2.58
N ASP A 482 6.12 3.74 -3.31
CA ASP A 482 7.21 3.85 -4.28
C ASP A 482 7.72 5.30 -4.37
N GLN A 483 8.94 5.55 -3.92
CA GLN A 483 9.57 6.87 -3.89
C GLN A 483 9.82 7.52 -5.26
N LYS A 484 9.53 6.85 -6.36
CA LYS A 484 9.57 7.43 -7.73
C LYS A 484 8.32 8.26 -8.04
N GLU A 485 7.28 8.16 -7.21
CA GLU A 485 6.08 8.98 -7.38
C GLU A 485 6.33 10.43 -6.95
N GLU A 486 5.59 11.33 -7.58
CA GLU A 486 5.58 12.75 -7.23
C GLU A 486 4.39 13.02 -6.30
N ILE A 487 4.58 13.86 -5.30
CA ILE A 487 3.48 14.34 -4.46
C ILE A 487 3.17 15.81 -4.71
N SER A 488 1.92 16.19 -4.51
CA SER A 488 1.49 17.59 -4.54
C SER A 488 0.86 17.98 -3.22
N VAL A 489 1.40 18.99 -2.57
CA VAL A 489 0.94 19.53 -1.27
C VAL A 489 0.29 20.89 -1.50
N LYS A 490 -0.97 21.03 -1.11
CA LYS A 490 -1.71 22.30 -1.15
C LYS A 490 -2.41 22.56 0.16
N GLY A 491 -2.25 23.78 0.70
CA GLY A 491 -2.93 24.10 1.93
C GLY A 491 -2.38 25.34 2.63
N SER A 492 -2.76 25.48 3.88
CA SER A 492 -2.25 26.52 4.78
C SER A 492 -1.39 25.91 5.88
N MET A 493 -0.34 26.60 6.24
CA MET A 493 0.55 26.24 7.33
C MET A 493 0.65 27.38 8.33
N LYS A 494 0.28 27.11 9.58
CA LYS A 494 0.44 28.04 10.68
C LYS A 494 1.48 27.51 11.64
N SER A 495 2.32 28.41 12.17
CA SER A 495 3.30 28.04 13.18
C SER A 495 3.55 29.18 14.16
N LYS A 496 3.64 28.83 15.44
CA LYS A 496 4.05 29.81 16.46
C LYS A 496 5.52 30.16 16.36
N LYS A 497 6.35 29.19 15.97
CA LYS A 497 7.79 29.37 15.87
C LYS A 497 8.42 28.39 14.90
N ILE A 498 9.17 28.91 13.95
CA ILE A 498 10.00 28.11 13.04
C ILE A 498 11.46 28.46 13.27
N ASN A 499 12.27 27.42 13.53
CA ASN A 499 13.73 27.51 13.50
C ASN A 499 14.21 27.02 12.13
N PHE A 500 14.47 27.93 11.22
CA PHE A 500 14.83 27.63 9.84
C PHE A 500 16.15 26.85 9.73
N LYS A 501 17.10 27.10 10.64
CA LYS A 501 18.37 26.38 10.67
C LYS A 501 18.20 24.89 10.98
N GLU A 502 17.24 24.53 11.83
CA GLU A 502 16.97 23.13 12.17
C GLU A 502 16.21 22.39 11.07
N LEU A 503 15.34 23.11 10.33
CA LEU A 503 14.61 22.53 9.20
C LEU A 503 15.49 22.25 7.99
N PHE A 504 16.48 23.09 7.77
CA PHE A 504 17.42 22.99 6.66
C PHE A 504 18.83 22.62 7.16
N LYS A 505 18.91 21.61 8.04
CA LYS A 505 20.18 20.92 8.29
C LYS A 505 20.61 20.27 6.97
N ILE A 506 21.28 21.09 6.16
CA ILE A 506 22.04 20.59 5.03
C ILE A 506 23.12 19.74 5.69
N THR A 507 23.01 18.44 5.58
CA THR A 507 24.13 17.55 5.87
C THR A 507 25.28 18.06 5.07
N GLU A 508 26.37 18.52 5.75
CA GLU A 508 27.63 18.74 5.09
C GLU A 508 27.95 17.44 4.36
N LEU A 509 27.77 17.46 3.04
CA LEU A 509 28.06 16.32 2.19
C LEU A 509 29.56 16.07 2.37
N ASN A 510 29.88 14.95 2.99
CA ASN A 510 31.26 14.47 3.08
C ASN A 510 31.82 14.38 1.67
N ASP A 511 33.05 14.88 1.50
CA ASP A 511 33.82 15.03 0.26
C ASP A 511 34.10 13.70 -0.50
N ASP A 512 33.49 12.56 -0.11
CA ASP A 512 33.82 11.20 -0.56
C ASP A 512 32.76 10.55 -1.48
N THR A 513 31.96 11.29 -2.21
CA THR A 513 31.11 10.68 -3.25
C THR A 513 31.81 10.70 -4.61
N GLU A 514 32.46 9.58 -4.93
CA GLU A 514 32.88 9.23 -6.27
C GLU A 514 31.69 9.32 -7.27
N LYS A 515 31.95 9.97 -8.40
CA LYS A 515 31.29 9.91 -9.71
C LYS A 515 29.98 9.07 -9.76
N GLY A 516 28.88 9.64 -9.26
CA GLY A 516 27.52 9.17 -9.48
C GLY A 516 26.71 10.24 -10.22
N GLU A 517 25.69 9.82 -10.91
CA GLU A 517 24.75 10.64 -11.69
C GLU A 517 24.38 11.93 -10.95
N PHE A 518 24.37 13.05 -11.68
CA PHE A 518 24.03 14.38 -11.15
C PHE A 518 22.60 14.36 -10.57
N ILE A 519 22.52 14.29 -9.24
CA ILE A 519 21.23 14.41 -8.54
C ILE A 519 20.93 15.90 -8.44
N SER A 520 19.74 16.32 -8.85
CA SER A 520 19.24 17.68 -8.64
C SER A 520 19.36 18.09 -7.17
N VAL A 521 19.80 19.32 -6.93
CA VAL A 521 19.94 19.91 -5.59
C VAL A 521 18.56 20.16 -4.97
N LEU A 522 17.59 20.56 -5.80
CA LEU A 522 16.22 20.75 -5.39
C LEU A 522 15.39 19.47 -5.61
N PRO A 523 14.45 19.13 -4.72
CA PRO A 523 13.67 17.91 -4.83
C PRO A 523 12.78 17.91 -6.09
N ASN A 524 12.86 16.87 -6.89
CA ASN A 524 12.05 16.70 -8.10
C ASN A 524 10.78 15.85 -7.88
N TRP A 525 10.51 15.46 -6.65
CA TRP A 525 9.40 14.55 -6.28
C TRP A 525 8.24 15.23 -5.55
N ILE A 526 8.33 16.54 -5.24
CA ILE A 526 7.30 17.28 -4.52
C ILE A 526 6.94 18.55 -5.25
N ASN A 527 5.66 18.82 -5.38
CA ASN A 527 5.08 20.13 -5.68
C ASN A 527 4.45 20.70 -4.42
N CYS A 528 4.57 21.99 -4.20
CA CYS A 528 4.05 22.60 -2.98
C CYS A 528 3.41 23.96 -3.26
N GLU A 529 2.24 24.21 -2.72
CA GLU A 529 1.52 25.49 -2.77
C GLU A 529 0.95 25.74 -1.35
N LEU A 530 1.61 26.62 -0.60
CA LEU A 530 1.33 26.83 0.82
C LEU A 530 1.07 28.30 1.16
N ASP A 531 -0.07 28.55 1.77
CA ASP A 531 -0.34 29.79 2.49
C ASP A 531 0.32 29.75 3.87
N LEU A 532 1.29 30.62 4.10
CA LEU A 532 2.05 30.68 5.34
C LEU A 532 1.47 31.70 6.30
N ASN A 533 1.39 31.33 7.58
CA ASN A 533 1.12 32.22 8.68
C ASN A 533 1.99 31.83 9.89
N ILE A 534 3.12 32.52 10.06
CA ILE A 534 4.13 32.18 11.06
C ILE A 534 4.29 33.33 12.03
N ASP A 535 4.05 33.08 13.34
CA ASP A 535 4.20 34.11 14.35
C ASP A 535 5.66 34.54 14.53
N HIS A 536 6.60 33.56 14.57
CA HIS A 536 8.03 33.84 14.74
C HIS A 536 8.88 32.92 13.88
N LEU A 537 9.81 33.49 13.14
CA LEU A 537 10.84 32.80 12.38
C LEU A 537 12.21 33.22 12.87
N ILE A 538 13.09 32.25 13.06
CA ILE A 538 14.48 32.46 13.46
C ILE A 538 15.38 31.79 12.44
N TYR A 539 16.33 32.58 11.92
CA TYR A 539 17.42 32.13 11.06
C TYR A 539 18.73 32.74 11.48
N SER A 540 19.59 31.99 12.14
CA SER A 540 20.84 32.50 12.70
C SER A 540 20.62 33.73 13.60
N GLY A 541 21.18 34.91 13.25
CA GLY A 541 20.98 36.21 13.95
C GLY A 541 19.72 36.98 13.52
N PHE A 542 19.05 36.56 12.45
CA PHE A 542 17.84 37.22 11.96
C PHE A 542 16.60 36.63 12.59
N SER A 543 15.68 37.50 13.01
CA SER A 543 14.35 37.10 13.48
C SER A 543 13.27 37.96 12.85
N ALA A 544 12.18 37.28 12.47
CA ALA A 544 10.99 37.93 11.92
C ALA A 544 9.74 37.47 12.66
N SER A 545 8.70 38.30 12.65
CA SER A 545 7.37 37.98 13.20
C SER A 545 6.28 38.30 12.20
N SER A 546 5.07 37.74 12.44
CA SER A 546 3.88 37.99 11.61
C SER A 546 4.11 37.69 10.12
N ILE A 547 4.82 36.63 9.82
CA ILE A 547 5.11 36.21 8.45
C ILE A 547 3.87 35.67 7.79
N SER A 548 3.48 36.23 6.65
CA SER A 548 2.31 35.82 5.88
C SER A 548 2.53 35.98 4.39
N GLY A 549 2.02 35.00 3.62
CA GLY A 549 2.04 35.00 2.16
C GLY A 549 2.06 33.59 1.62
N GLU A 550 1.97 33.48 0.31
CA GLU A 550 2.00 32.22 -0.41
C GLU A 550 3.44 31.87 -0.82
N VAL A 551 3.79 30.61 -0.68
CA VAL A 551 5.04 30.03 -1.16
C VAL A 551 4.71 28.84 -2.05
N ILE A 552 5.26 28.83 -3.25
CA ILE A 552 5.04 27.79 -4.26
C ILE A 552 6.37 27.16 -4.63
N TYR A 553 6.38 25.82 -4.66
CA TYR A 553 7.47 25.03 -5.22
C TYR A 553 6.98 24.23 -6.41
N ASP A 554 7.56 24.46 -7.59
CA ASP A 554 7.29 23.78 -8.85
C ASP A 554 8.46 22.82 -9.15
N ASN A 555 8.24 21.51 -9.01
CA ASN A 555 9.28 20.50 -9.19
C ASN A 555 9.75 20.34 -10.65
N LYS A 556 8.88 20.67 -11.63
CA LYS A 556 9.24 20.58 -13.06
C LYS A 556 10.20 21.70 -13.46
N LYS A 557 10.09 22.85 -12.82
CA LYS A 557 10.99 24.00 -13.02
C LYS A 557 12.11 24.04 -11.99
N LEU A 558 12.10 23.15 -11.00
CA LEU A 558 12.99 23.17 -9.84
C LEU A 558 13.05 24.59 -9.23
N LYS A 559 11.87 25.16 -8.96
CA LYS A 559 11.71 26.55 -8.60
C LYS A 559 10.84 26.72 -7.36
N LEU A 560 11.40 27.34 -6.33
CA LEU A 560 10.69 27.86 -5.16
C LEU A 560 10.47 29.36 -5.32
N PHE A 561 9.26 29.85 -5.20
CA PHE A 561 8.97 31.27 -5.37
C PHE A 561 7.83 31.75 -4.49
N SER A 562 7.81 33.05 -4.29
CA SER A 562 6.71 33.79 -3.66
C SER A 562 6.53 35.12 -4.37
N GLU A 563 5.31 35.45 -4.73
CA GLU A 563 5.00 36.75 -5.29
C GLU A 563 5.00 37.85 -4.23
N LYS A 564 4.58 37.51 -2.99
CA LYS A 564 4.56 38.49 -1.89
C LYS A 564 4.57 37.78 -0.53
N LEU A 565 5.68 37.81 0.14
CA LEU A 565 5.82 37.42 1.54
C LEU A 565 6.00 38.69 2.39
N LYS A 566 5.19 38.81 3.43
CA LYS A 566 5.19 39.97 4.36
C LYS A 566 5.70 39.49 5.71
N MET A 567 6.45 40.38 6.40
CA MET A 567 6.91 40.12 7.76
C MET A 567 7.24 41.40 8.52
N ASP A 568 7.17 41.34 9.82
CA ASP A 568 7.70 42.34 10.72
C ASP A 568 9.08 41.90 11.20
N ALA A 569 10.10 42.73 10.91
CA ALA A 569 11.46 42.43 11.33
C ALA A 569 12.29 43.72 11.43
N LEU A 570 13.37 43.68 12.19
CA LEU A 570 14.29 44.84 12.36
C LEU A 570 13.54 46.09 12.84
N ASP A 571 12.55 45.96 13.68
CA ASP A 571 11.64 47.01 14.17
C ASP A 571 10.80 47.70 13.09
N GLY A 572 10.75 47.18 11.89
CA GLY A 572 9.99 47.68 10.75
C GLY A 572 9.24 46.57 10.02
N LYS A 573 8.88 46.84 8.78
CA LYS A 573 8.18 45.90 7.89
C LYS A 573 9.01 45.56 6.68
N ILE A 574 8.94 44.31 6.27
CA ILE A 574 9.59 43.78 5.10
C ILE A 574 8.55 43.07 4.22
N ASN A 575 8.53 43.46 2.93
CA ASN A 575 7.87 42.69 1.90
C ASN A 575 8.94 42.13 0.98
N VAL A 576 8.76 40.88 0.56
CA VAL A 576 9.70 40.25 -0.37
C VAL A 576 8.95 39.42 -1.40
N SER A 577 9.39 39.50 -2.65
CA SER A 577 9.09 38.52 -3.68
C SER A 577 10.40 37.88 -4.12
N PHE A 578 10.38 36.59 -4.38
CA PHE A 578 11.58 35.86 -4.76
C PHE A 578 11.32 34.70 -5.69
N ASP A 579 12.32 34.40 -6.49
CA ASP A 579 12.50 33.21 -7.31
C ASP A 579 13.81 32.55 -6.88
N TYR A 580 13.75 31.32 -6.40
CA TYR A 580 14.89 30.49 -6.09
C TYR A 580 14.80 29.21 -6.90
N PHE A 581 15.74 29.00 -7.83
CA PHE A 581 15.64 27.92 -8.79
C PHE A 581 17.02 27.36 -9.16
N GLU A 582 17.00 26.11 -9.63
CA GLU A 582 18.15 25.39 -10.14
C GLU A 582 18.23 25.59 -11.66
N ASN A 583 19.42 25.95 -12.18
CA ASN A 583 19.65 26.07 -13.61
C ASN A 583 20.09 24.72 -14.23
N LYS A 584 20.30 24.69 -15.55
CA LYS A 584 20.74 23.46 -16.27
C LYS A 584 22.15 22.97 -15.86
N LEU A 585 22.96 23.79 -15.19
CA LEU A 585 24.30 23.45 -14.69
C LEU A 585 24.28 23.03 -13.23
N HIS A 586 23.07 22.87 -12.64
CA HIS A 586 22.83 22.59 -11.24
C HIS A 586 23.29 23.67 -10.28
N ASP A 587 23.44 24.93 -10.77
CA ASP A 587 23.64 26.09 -9.89
C ASP A 587 22.32 26.58 -9.37
N LEU A 588 22.30 27.01 -8.11
CA LEU A 588 21.15 27.58 -7.43
C LEU A 588 21.16 29.10 -7.60
N ILE A 589 20.10 29.65 -8.13
CA ILE A 589 19.96 31.08 -8.41
C ILE A 589 18.84 31.65 -7.56
N LEU A 590 19.13 32.71 -6.83
CA LEU A 590 18.14 33.54 -6.16
C LEU A 590 17.98 34.85 -6.92
N LYS A 591 16.74 35.20 -7.24
CA LYS A 591 16.34 36.57 -7.67
C LYS A 591 15.27 37.06 -6.72
N SER A 592 15.40 38.23 -6.17
CA SER A 592 14.46 38.74 -5.17
C SER A 592 14.31 40.25 -5.21
N ASN A 593 13.08 40.69 -4.94
CA ASN A 593 12.76 42.11 -4.74
C ASN A 593 12.31 42.30 -3.28
N TRP A 594 12.94 43.24 -2.63
CA TRP A 594 12.70 43.57 -1.23
C TRP A 594 12.17 44.97 -1.10
N GLU A 595 11.24 45.17 -0.20
CA GLU A 595 10.75 46.47 0.23
C GLU A 595 10.90 46.50 1.77
N PHE A 596 11.76 47.38 2.23
CA PHE A 596 11.99 47.66 3.65
C PHE A 596 11.28 48.94 4.03
N THR A 597 10.47 48.89 5.08
CA THR A 597 9.77 50.08 5.56
C THR A 597 10.11 50.34 7.03
N LYS A 598 10.81 51.44 7.28
CA LYS A 598 11.17 51.96 8.62
C LYS A 598 11.89 50.92 9.50
N ILE A 599 12.86 50.21 8.95
CA ILE A 599 13.68 49.25 9.69
C ILE A 599 14.79 49.95 10.49
N ASP A 600 15.20 49.38 11.61
CA ASP A 600 16.42 49.75 12.32
C ASP A 600 17.64 49.22 11.55
N ILE A 601 18.48 50.13 11.04
CA ILE A 601 19.64 49.76 10.21
C ILE A 601 20.67 49.02 11.05
N ALA A 602 20.95 49.41 12.27
CA ALA A 602 21.94 48.76 13.12
C ALA A 602 21.53 47.32 13.41
N LYS A 603 20.23 47.05 13.64
CA LYS A 603 19.70 45.71 13.76
C LYS A 603 19.85 44.92 12.46
N GLY A 604 19.68 45.54 11.30
CA GLY A 604 19.93 44.90 10.02
C GLY A 604 21.38 44.42 9.91
N PHE A 605 22.36 45.28 10.20
CA PHE A 605 23.79 44.89 10.20
C PHE A 605 24.07 43.77 11.20
N SER A 606 23.58 43.88 12.44
CA SER A 606 23.82 42.85 13.47
C SER A 606 23.19 41.53 13.13
N SER A 607 21.99 41.48 12.57
CA SER A 607 21.26 40.28 12.21
C SER A 607 21.97 39.46 11.13
N PHE A 608 22.69 40.13 10.23
CA PHE A 608 23.46 39.49 9.15
C PHE A 608 24.97 39.48 9.40
N ASN A 609 25.38 39.53 10.68
CA ASN A 609 26.82 39.55 11.07
C ASN A 609 27.65 40.56 10.28
N ASN A 610 27.15 41.82 10.22
CA ASN A 610 27.74 42.90 9.45
C ASN A 610 28.05 42.52 7.98
N PHE A 611 27.30 41.61 7.37
CA PHE A 611 27.54 41.08 6.02
C PHE A 611 28.98 40.52 5.81
N LYS A 612 29.58 40.00 6.89
CA LYS A 612 30.97 39.49 6.95
C LYS A 612 32.03 40.53 6.58
N GLN A 613 31.75 41.81 6.67
CA GLN A 613 32.67 42.91 6.43
C GLN A 613 32.98 43.71 7.72
N THR A 614 34.10 44.43 7.78
CA THR A 614 34.61 45.19 8.93
C THR A 614 34.56 46.70 8.74
N PHE A 615 34.32 47.16 7.50
CA PHE A 615 34.36 48.56 7.12
C PHE A 615 33.32 49.43 7.85
N ILE A 616 32.02 49.01 7.79
CA ILE A 616 30.94 49.61 8.52
C ILE A 616 30.15 48.57 9.27
N THR A 617 30.01 48.68 10.55
CA THR A 617 29.36 47.69 11.41
C THR A 617 28.12 48.27 12.09
N ASN A 618 27.33 47.41 12.72
CA ASN A 618 26.21 47.81 13.53
C ASN A 618 26.53 48.79 14.66
N LYS A 619 27.82 48.95 15.02
CA LYS A 619 28.30 49.91 16.01
C LYS A 619 28.52 51.26 15.39
N ASN A 620 28.82 51.31 14.09
CA ASN A 620 29.18 52.54 13.39
C ASN A 620 27.96 53.27 12.80
N ILE A 621 26.83 52.59 12.61
CA ILE A 621 25.66 53.15 11.93
C ILE A 621 24.40 53.02 12.75
N LYS A 622 23.61 54.09 12.84
CA LYS A 622 22.26 54.14 13.39
C LYS A 622 21.34 54.87 12.44
N GLY A 623 20.05 54.61 12.56
CA GLY A 623 19.03 55.29 11.80
C GLY A 623 17.88 54.39 11.42
N ILE A 624 16.81 54.99 10.93
CA ILE A 624 15.62 54.31 10.44
C ILE A 624 15.70 54.26 8.91
N GLY A 625 15.75 53.03 8.37
CA GLY A 625 15.90 52.78 6.93
C GLY A 625 14.60 52.41 6.25
N SER A 626 14.38 52.94 5.05
CA SER A 626 13.42 52.43 4.09
C SER A 626 14.13 52.20 2.76
N ALA A 627 13.90 51.09 2.11
CA ALA A 627 14.60 50.73 0.88
C ALA A 627 13.74 49.86 -0.04
N THR A 628 13.97 49.99 -1.33
CA THR A 628 13.64 48.98 -2.33
C THR A 628 14.93 48.38 -2.84
N MET A 629 14.98 47.04 -2.95
CA MET A 629 16.21 46.37 -3.35
C MET A 629 15.88 45.17 -4.27
N TYR A 630 16.53 45.14 -5.40
CA TYR A 630 16.63 43.95 -6.22
C TYR A 630 17.95 43.26 -5.93
N LEU A 631 17.91 41.94 -5.73
CA LEU A 631 19.10 41.15 -5.46
C LEU A 631 19.07 39.88 -6.31
N GLN A 632 20.22 39.61 -6.95
CA GLN A 632 20.48 38.32 -7.61
C GLN A 632 21.79 37.75 -7.09
N SER A 633 21.79 36.45 -6.86
CA SER A 633 22.97 35.73 -6.39
C SER A 633 22.92 34.24 -6.83
N MET A 634 24.07 33.60 -6.85
CA MET A 634 24.23 32.23 -7.29
C MET A 634 25.09 31.42 -6.30
N TRP A 635 24.75 30.18 -6.13
CA TRP A 635 25.52 29.16 -5.41
C TRP A 635 25.77 27.99 -6.34
N ASP A 636 26.89 27.31 -6.18
CA ASP A 636 27.12 26.05 -6.87
C ASP A 636 26.27 24.90 -6.27
N LYS A 637 26.33 23.73 -6.89
CA LYS A 637 25.62 22.52 -6.42
C LYS A 637 25.95 22.06 -4.99
N ASN A 638 27.05 22.54 -4.41
CA ASN A 638 27.48 22.28 -3.05
C ASN A 638 27.08 23.40 -2.08
N TYR A 639 26.15 24.28 -2.48
CA TYR A 639 25.73 25.48 -1.75
C TYR A 639 26.84 26.48 -1.46
N LYS A 640 27.96 26.42 -2.19
CA LYS A 640 29.02 27.39 -2.07
C LYS A 640 28.67 28.69 -2.83
N PHE A 641 28.62 29.76 -2.11
CA PHE A 641 28.29 31.07 -2.67
C PHE A 641 29.37 31.56 -3.68
N TYR A 642 28.92 31.99 -4.86
CA TYR A 642 29.78 32.57 -5.89
C TYR A 642 29.66 34.08 -5.85
N SER A 643 30.61 34.77 -5.17
CA SER A 643 30.56 36.21 -4.87
C SER A 643 30.50 37.11 -6.10
N PRO A 644 31.15 36.79 -7.26
CA PRO A 644 31.01 37.61 -8.46
C PRO A 644 29.59 37.62 -9.05
N SER A 645 28.74 36.64 -8.70
CA SER A 645 27.35 36.60 -9.15
C SER A 645 26.43 37.55 -8.41
N LEU A 646 26.91 38.12 -7.28
CA LEU A 646 26.10 39.02 -6.49
C LEU A 646 25.87 40.32 -7.26
N ASN A 647 24.63 40.52 -7.65
CA ASN A 647 24.16 41.75 -8.28
C ASN A 647 23.04 42.33 -7.41
N MET A 648 23.17 43.55 -6.98
CA MET A 648 22.20 44.26 -6.16
C MET A 648 21.97 45.66 -6.69
N ASN A 649 20.72 46.07 -6.79
CA ASN A 649 20.32 47.45 -7.04
C ASN A 649 19.38 47.87 -5.92
N SER A 650 19.72 48.93 -5.21
CA SER A 650 18.92 49.39 -4.08
C SER A 650 18.70 50.89 -4.16
N THR A 651 17.50 51.36 -3.80
CA THR A 651 17.23 52.74 -3.46
C THR A 651 16.99 52.80 -1.96
N LEU A 652 17.81 53.51 -1.26
CA LEU A 652 17.83 53.58 0.19
C LEU A 652 17.52 55.00 0.66
N LYS A 653 16.67 55.11 1.69
CA LYS A 653 16.41 56.30 2.46
C LYS A 653 16.68 56.02 3.93
N ILE A 654 17.56 56.77 4.57
CA ILE A 654 17.85 56.71 6.00
C ILE A 654 17.37 57.98 6.64
N GLU A 655 16.56 57.87 7.68
CA GLU A 655 16.07 58.99 8.48
C GLU A 655 16.71 58.93 9.88
N ASN A 656 17.03 60.11 10.44
CA ASN A 656 17.68 60.27 11.76
C ASN A 656 18.97 59.43 11.88
N GLY A 657 19.80 59.48 10.84
CA GLY A 657 21.01 58.69 10.77
C GLY A 657 22.14 59.23 11.58
N GLU A 658 22.96 58.35 12.14
CA GLU A 658 24.22 58.67 12.83
C GLU A 658 25.33 57.73 12.36
N LEU A 659 26.50 58.29 12.01
CA LEU A 659 27.74 57.56 11.87
C LEU A 659 28.57 57.83 13.12
N ILE A 660 28.92 56.74 13.84
CA ILE A 660 29.59 56.81 15.14
C ILE A 660 30.96 56.12 15.02
N ASP A 661 32.03 56.81 15.42
CA ASP A 661 33.39 56.27 15.40
C ASP A 661 33.76 55.58 14.09
N PHE A 662 33.36 56.21 12.97
CA PHE A 662 33.66 55.66 11.64
C PHE A 662 35.01 56.15 11.17
N GLU A 663 36.04 55.28 11.32
CA GLU A 663 37.45 55.64 11.12
C GLU A 663 37.76 56.42 9.83
N PRO A 664 37.20 56.04 8.66
CA PRO A 664 37.48 56.78 7.42
C PRO A 664 37.07 58.24 7.46
N MET A 665 36.18 58.68 8.34
CA MET A 665 35.84 60.06 8.52
C MET A 665 36.97 60.88 9.21
N TYR A 666 37.83 60.21 9.98
CA TYR A 666 38.93 60.89 10.70
C TYR A 666 40.02 61.41 9.76
N GLU A 667 40.14 60.83 8.59
CA GLU A 667 41.00 61.31 7.54
C GLU A 667 40.61 62.77 7.06
N LEU A 668 39.40 63.20 7.41
CA LEU A 668 38.92 64.53 7.16
C LEU A 668 39.25 65.51 8.31
N SER A 669 40.02 65.08 9.31
CA SER A 669 40.36 65.93 10.50
C SER A 669 41.16 67.18 10.18
N ASP A 670 41.85 67.23 9.06
CA ASP A 670 42.50 68.44 8.56
C ASP A 670 41.49 69.53 8.18
N TYR A 671 40.26 69.19 7.91
CA TYR A 671 39.23 70.11 7.43
C TYR A 671 38.09 70.34 8.44
N VAL A 672 37.85 69.39 9.36
CA VAL A 672 36.77 69.43 10.35
C VAL A 672 37.32 68.94 11.69
N SER A 673 36.78 69.44 12.81
CA SER A 673 37.23 68.98 14.12
C SER A 673 37.01 67.51 14.35
N LEU A 674 37.94 66.78 14.92
CA LEU A 674 37.87 65.38 15.20
C LEU A 674 36.61 65.01 16.07
N GLU A 675 36.28 65.87 17.01
CA GLU A 675 35.09 65.68 17.87
C GLU A 675 33.79 65.71 17.07
N GLU A 676 33.65 66.46 16.00
CA GLU A 676 32.49 66.48 15.10
C GLU A 676 32.47 65.30 14.17
N LEU A 677 33.62 64.69 13.86
CA LEU A 677 33.75 63.51 13.02
C LEU A 677 33.46 62.22 13.76
N LYS A 678 33.58 62.15 15.08
CA LYS A 678 33.26 61.02 15.92
C LYS A 678 31.77 60.70 15.92
N ASN A 679 30.89 61.67 15.74
CA ASN A 679 29.44 61.40 15.70
C ASN A 679 28.81 62.34 14.67
N VAL A 680 28.69 61.86 13.46
CA VAL A 680 28.12 62.54 12.33
C VAL A 680 26.64 62.27 12.19
N LYS A 681 25.78 63.22 12.50
CA LYS A 681 24.33 63.09 12.42
C LYS A 681 23.75 63.68 11.16
N PHE A 682 22.83 63.07 10.52
CA PHE A 682 22.11 63.60 9.38
C PHE A 682 20.60 63.31 9.49
N ALA A 683 19.75 64.23 9.05
CA ALA A 683 18.30 64.11 9.16
C ALA A 683 17.75 63.08 8.18
N THR A 684 18.20 63.21 6.94
CA THR A 684 17.79 62.26 5.87
C THR A 684 18.95 62.08 4.89
N LEU A 685 19.15 60.83 4.50
CA LEU A 685 20.07 60.43 3.44
C LEU A 685 19.32 59.57 2.46
N GLU A 686 19.30 59.95 1.19
CA GLU A 686 18.70 59.18 0.10
C GLU A 686 19.79 58.88 -0.94
N ASN A 687 19.90 57.60 -1.30
CA ASN A 687 20.86 57.19 -2.32
C ASN A 687 20.46 55.91 -3.03
N LYS A 688 21.12 55.67 -4.15
CA LYS A 688 21.09 54.39 -4.86
C LYS A 688 22.43 53.70 -4.61
N ILE A 689 22.39 52.43 -4.26
CA ILE A 689 23.56 51.60 -4.06
C ILE A 689 23.48 50.41 -5.00
N ARG A 690 24.54 50.16 -5.72
CA ARG A 690 24.67 48.96 -6.58
C ARG A 690 25.81 48.07 -6.08
N ILE A 691 25.62 46.79 -6.22
CA ILE A 691 26.71 45.81 -6.08
C ILE A 691 26.80 45.07 -7.41
N GLU A 692 27.99 45.07 -7.99
CA GLU A 692 28.29 44.42 -9.25
C GLU A 692 29.78 44.06 -9.31
N ASN A 693 30.10 42.85 -9.78
CA ASN A 693 31.49 42.39 -9.91
C ASN A 693 32.31 42.56 -8.62
N GLU A 694 31.77 42.15 -7.47
CA GLU A 694 32.39 42.25 -6.14
C GLU A 694 32.75 43.72 -5.73
N LYS A 695 32.02 44.70 -6.27
CA LYS A 695 32.19 46.10 -5.92
C LYS A 695 30.86 46.72 -5.51
N ILE A 696 30.88 47.47 -4.41
CA ILE A 696 29.81 48.34 -4.00
C ILE A 696 30.02 49.68 -4.74
N ILE A 697 29.04 50.08 -5.50
CA ILE A 697 29.09 51.32 -6.28
C ILE A 697 28.13 52.31 -5.63
N ILE A 698 28.66 53.41 -5.18
CA ILE A 698 27.92 54.53 -4.59
C ILE A 698 27.93 55.68 -5.64
N PRO A 699 26.82 55.91 -6.35
CA PRO A 699 26.65 57.09 -7.19
C PRO A 699 26.70 58.32 -6.31
N LYS A 700 26.70 59.51 -6.93
CA LYS A 700 26.73 60.72 -6.19
C LYS A 700 25.71 60.77 -5.04
N MET A 701 26.20 60.92 -3.82
CA MET A 701 25.42 60.99 -2.58
C MET A 701 25.66 62.30 -1.90
N ASP A 702 24.60 63.02 -1.58
CA ASP A 702 24.64 64.29 -0.87
C ASP A 702 24.30 64.11 0.60
N ILE A 703 25.23 64.35 1.51
CA ILE A 703 25.06 64.16 2.94
C ILE A 703 25.09 65.51 3.62
N ASN A 704 23.91 65.94 4.06
CA ASN A 704 23.82 67.16 4.89
C ASN A 704 23.85 66.73 6.36
N SER A 705 25.06 66.85 6.94
CA SER A 705 25.32 66.36 8.31
C SER A 705 25.52 67.47 9.32
N SER A 706 25.53 67.09 10.61
CA SER A 706 25.88 67.98 11.69
C SER A 706 27.32 68.52 11.64
N ALA A 707 28.21 67.79 11.00
CA ALA A 707 29.63 68.19 10.85
C ALA A 707 29.79 69.06 9.64
N MET A 708 29.28 68.71 8.49
CA MET A 708 29.40 69.46 7.23
C MET A 708 28.52 68.89 6.12
N SER A 709 28.39 69.63 5.01
CA SER A 709 27.77 69.05 3.80
C SER A 709 28.85 68.33 2.99
N VAL A 710 28.66 66.99 2.80
CA VAL A 710 29.62 66.14 2.10
C VAL A 710 28.89 65.54 0.88
N PHE A 711 29.57 65.54 -0.25
CA PHE A 711 29.18 64.85 -1.46
C PHE A 711 30.15 63.70 -1.67
N ILE A 712 29.66 62.47 -1.71
CA ILE A 712 30.49 61.25 -1.88
C ILE A 712 30.03 60.52 -3.15
N SER A 713 30.97 60.02 -3.90
CA SER A 713 30.73 58.99 -4.96
C SER A 713 31.98 58.14 -5.10
N GLY A 714 31.76 56.86 -5.50
CA GLY A 714 32.92 55.98 -5.70
C GLY A 714 32.59 54.51 -5.58
N THR A 715 33.60 53.75 -5.42
CA THR A 715 33.48 52.27 -5.35
C THR A 715 34.24 51.72 -4.15
N HIS A 716 33.77 50.58 -3.66
CA HIS A 716 34.37 49.81 -2.57
C HIS A 716 34.35 48.33 -2.96
N SER A 717 35.52 47.68 -3.11
CA SER A 717 35.59 46.27 -3.45
C SER A 717 35.40 45.38 -2.22
N PHE A 718 35.05 44.15 -2.43
CA PHE A 718 34.94 43.13 -1.34
C PHE A 718 36.29 42.81 -0.70
N ASP A 719 37.40 43.14 -1.40
CA ASP A 719 38.78 43.07 -0.86
C ASP A 719 39.15 44.30 -0.06
N ASN A 720 38.17 45.10 0.39
CA ASN A 720 38.36 46.31 1.18
C ASN A 720 39.21 47.42 0.52
N ILE A 721 39.24 47.48 -0.82
CA ILE A 721 39.85 48.55 -1.56
C ILE A 721 38.81 49.61 -1.90
N MET A 722 39.03 50.83 -1.50
CA MET A 722 38.16 51.96 -1.77
C MET A 722 38.72 52.90 -2.80
N ASP A 723 37.86 53.57 -3.57
CA ASP A 723 38.09 54.65 -4.46
C ASP A 723 36.88 55.63 -4.35
N TYR A 724 37.00 56.61 -3.44
CA TYR A 724 35.95 57.58 -3.20
C TYR A 724 36.36 58.94 -3.59
N LYS A 725 35.50 59.70 -4.23
CA LYS A 725 35.57 61.11 -4.47
C LYS A 725 34.68 61.84 -3.46
N VAL A 726 35.30 62.57 -2.61
CA VAL A 726 34.68 63.38 -1.54
C VAL A 726 34.77 64.85 -1.85
N ARG A 727 33.65 65.54 -1.83
CA ARG A 727 33.55 66.96 -2.02
C ARG A 727 32.95 67.65 -0.80
N LEU A 728 33.66 68.58 -0.23
CA LEU A 728 33.28 69.37 0.95
C LEU A 728 32.90 70.76 0.56
N LEU A 729 31.86 71.36 1.17
CA LEU A 729 31.52 72.76 0.99
C LEU A 729 32.54 73.64 1.73
N LEU A 730 33.27 74.58 1.03
CA LEU A 730 34.27 75.44 1.64
C LEU A 730 33.65 76.38 2.65
N SER A 731 32.41 76.83 2.44
CA SER A 731 31.68 77.68 3.41
C SER A 731 31.56 77.03 4.79
N ASP A 732 31.37 75.73 4.81
CA ASP A 732 31.24 74.98 6.04
C ASP A 732 32.58 74.77 6.73
N VAL A 733 33.63 74.49 5.93
CA VAL A 733 35.00 74.38 6.38
C VAL A 733 35.55 75.73 6.96
N LEU A 734 35.33 76.86 6.27
CA LEU A 734 35.79 78.17 6.68
C LEU A 734 35.02 78.73 7.88
N SER A 735 33.72 78.54 7.97
CA SER A 735 32.92 78.97 9.15
C SER A 735 33.42 78.27 10.44
N LYS A 736 33.91 77.04 10.34
CA LYS A 736 34.45 76.23 11.47
C LYS A 736 35.94 76.52 11.74
N LYS A 737 36.78 76.86 10.70
CA LYS A 737 38.19 77.18 10.87
C LYS A 737 38.50 78.64 11.32
N SER A 738 37.51 79.49 11.38
CA SER A 738 37.74 80.85 11.92
C SER A 738 38.19 80.84 13.37
N LYS A 739 38.17 79.69 14.04
CA LYS A 739 38.69 79.42 15.40
C LYS A 739 40.12 78.87 15.46
N ASN A 740 40.70 78.35 14.36
CA ASN A 740 42.04 77.75 14.33
C ASN A 740 42.77 78.18 13.04
N LYS A 741 43.82 79.02 13.15
CA LYS A 741 44.63 79.51 12.04
C LYS A 741 45.45 78.39 11.40
N SER A 742 45.21 78.02 10.13
CA SER A 742 46.18 77.41 9.25
C SER A 742 45.91 77.83 7.79
N ASN A 743 47.01 78.16 7.01
CA ASN A 743 47.03 78.65 5.63
C ASN A 743 46.40 77.63 4.68
N ILE A 744 45.37 78.04 4.00
CA ILE A 744 44.77 77.26 2.90
C ILE A 744 45.19 77.99 1.59
N ASP A 745 45.92 77.28 0.71
CA ASP A 745 46.35 77.78 -0.64
C ASP A 745 45.14 78.04 -1.53
N LYS A 746 45.03 79.21 -2.11
CA LYS A 746 43.91 79.65 -2.91
C LYS A 746 43.74 78.96 -4.29
N GLU A 747 44.70 78.15 -4.71
CA GLU A 747 44.75 77.56 -6.08
C GLU A 747 43.93 76.26 -6.21
N ASN A 748 43.33 75.74 -5.14
CA ASN A 748 42.71 74.43 -5.08
C ASN A 748 41.17 74.43 -4.97
N TYR A 749 40.48 75.41 -5.49
CA TYR A 749 39.06 75.63 -5.37
C TYR A 749 38.32 75.52 -6.72
N SER A 750 37.20 74.80 -6.77
CA SER A 750 36.28 74.88 -7.92
C SER A 750 34.96 75.53 -7.48
N ILE A 751 34.42 76.44 -8.36
CA ILE A 751 33.14 77.10 -8.15
C ILE A 751 32.06 76.26 -8.85
N ASN A 752 31.03 75.75 -8.12
CA ASN A 752 29.90 75.04 -8.69
C ASN A 752 28.92 76.05 -9.36
N LYS A 753 27.93 75.58 -10.12
CA LYS A 753 26.92 76.41 -10.83
C LYS A 753 26.06 77.24 -9.90
N SER A 754 26.06 77.02 -8.58
CA SER A 754 25.37 77.79 -7.56
C SER A 754 26.28 78.84 -6.88
N GLY A 755 27.51 79.01 -7.37
CA GLY A 755 28.45 80.03 -6.82
C GLY A 755 29.16 79.66 -5.51
N LYS A 756 28.99 78.41 -5.04
CA LYS A 756 29.63 77.92 -3.81
C LYS A 756 30.98 77.28 -4.11
N THR A 757 32.01 77.66 -3.35
CA THR A 757 33.34 77.05 -3.48
C THR A 757 33.41 75.71 -2.76
N THR A 758 34.03 74.69 -3.36
CA THR A 758 34.17 73.35 -2.84
C THR A 758 35.59 72.86 -2.88
N ILE A 759 35.94 71.99 -1.90
CA ILE A 759 37.20 71.23 -1.85
C ILE A 759 36.88 69.84 -2.37
N GLN A 760 37.72 69.29 -3.25
CA GLN A 760 37.64 67.99 -3.81
C GLN A 760 38.79 67.15 -3.30
N LEU A 761 38.41 65.93 -2.71
CA LEU A 761 39.36 64.99 -2.16
C LEU A 761 39.17 63.65 -2.83
N ASN A 762 40.24 62.93 -3.11
CA ASN A 762 40.29 61.52 -3.44
C ASN A 762 40.68 60.75 -2.20
N MET A 763 39.90 59.77 -1.85
CA MET A 763 40.16 58.82 -0.77
C MET A 763 40.33 57.45 -1.40
N GLU A 764 41.55 56.97 -1.47
CA GLU A 764 41.90 55.71 -2.20
C GLU A 764 42.75 54.79 -1.32
N GLY A 765 42.73 53.49 -1.61
CA GLY A 765 43.54 52.48 -0.94
C GLY A 765 42.74 51.45 -0.12
N HIS A 766 43.47 50.72 0.72
CA HIS A 766 42.83 49.79 1.63
C HIS A 766 42.16 50.51 2.80
N VAL A 767 41.03 49.98 3.30
CA VAL A 767 40.21 50.61 4.37
C VAL A 767 40.99 50.84 5.67
N ASP A 768 42.01 49.99 5.96
CA ASP A 768 42.86 50.14 7.17
C ASP A 768 43.99 51.17 7.00
N ASP A 769 44.27 51.62 5.79
CA ASP A 769 45.32 52.68 5.48
C ASP A 769 44.87 53.58 4.30
N PRO A 770 43.73 54.30 4.51
CA PRO A 770 43.19 55.19 3.43
C PRO A 770 44.11 56.38 3.16
N LYS A 771 44.32 56.66 1.90
CA LYS A 771 45.11 57.82 1.46
C LYS A 771 44.20 58.98 0.98
N VAL A 772 44.18 60.07 1.67
CA VAL A 772 43.41 61.23 1.27
C VAL A 772 44.35 62.22 0.55
N SER A 773 44.00 62.63 -0.65
CA SER A 773 44.74 63.55 -1.47
C SER A 773 43.78 64.57 -2.06
N LEU A 774 44.32 65.82 -2.29
CA LEU A 774 43.58 66.86 -3.01
C LEU A 774 43.50 66.47 -4.49
N ASP A 775 42.32 66.47 -5.07
CA ASP A 775 42.15 66.27 -6.52
C ASP A 775 42.59 67.49 -7.29
N LYS A 776 43.80 67.44 -7.86
CA LYS A 776 44.40 68.50 -8.69
C LYS A 776 43.91 68.46 -10.16
N ILE A 777 43.11 67.53 -10.55
CA ILE A 777 42.63 67.43 -11.93
C ILE A 777 41.33 68.26 -12.02
N LYS A 778 41.36 69.24 -12.88
CA LYS A 778 40.13 69.93 -13.34
C LYS A 778 39.14 68.87 -13.82
N ILE A 779 38.05 68.67 -13.09
CA ILE A 779 36.95 67.82 -13.50
C ILE A 779 36.51 68.33 -14.88
N LYS A 780 36.86 67.58 -15.95
CA LYS A 780 36.24 67.76 -17.25
C LYS A 780 34.77 67.59 -17.11
N GLN A 781 33.98 68.55 -17.62
CA GLN A 781 32.50 68.52 -17.56
C GLN A 781 31.87 67.26 -18.17
N ASP A 782 32.66 66.48 -18.87
CA ASP A 782 32.25 65.25 -19.58
C ASP A 782 31.97 64.04 -18.64
N ILE A 783 32.69 63.93 -17.48
CA ILE A 783 32.44 62.86 -16.49
C ILE A 783 31.08 63.07 -15.79
N PHE A 784 30.66 64.30 -15.59
CA PHE A 784 29.33 64.61 -15.05
C PHE A 784 28.20 64.25 -16.01
N LYS A 785 28.39 64.25 -17.31
CA LYS A 785 27.42 63.88 -18.32
C LYS A 785 27.22 62.35 -18.37
N GLU A 786 28.29 61.56 -18.21
CA GLU A 786 28.18 60.08 -18.16
C GLU A 786 27.48 59.62 -16.93
N ILE A 787 27.78 60.14 -15.74
CA ILE A 787 27.08 59.75 -14.48
C ILE A 787 25.59 60.13 -14.55
N ILE A 788 25.24 61.27 -15.18
CA ILE A 788 23.84 61.65 -15.36
C ILE A 788 23.12 60.73 -16.37
N LYS A 789 23.82 60.24 -17.37
CA LYS A 789 23.27 59.31 -18.38
C LYS A 789 23.00 57.99 -17.76
N GLU A 790 23.95 57.38 -17.01
CA GLU A 790 23.77 56.14 -16.26
C GLU A 790 22.66 56.25 -15.23
N THR A 791 22.54 57.42 -14.53
CA THR A 791 21.44 57.61 -13.55
C THR A 791 20.07 57.67 -14.22
N LYS A 792 20.01 58.08 -15.51
CA LYS A 792 18.76 58.09 -16.26
C LYS A 792 18.35 56.71 -16.76
N GLU A 793 19.31 55.92 -17.24
CA GLU A 793 19.09 54.53 -17.65
C GLU A 793 18.66 53.64 -16.48
N VAL A 794 19.26 53.79 -15.31
CA VAL A 794 18.85 53.05 -14.09
C VAL A 794 17.47 53.49 -13.61
N LYS A 795 17.08 54.75 -13.77
CA LYS A 795 15.75 55.21 -13.44
C LYS A 795 14.68 54.61 -14.39
N GLU A 796 14.98 54.52 -15.67
CA GLU A 796 14.10 53.86 -16.67
C GLU A 796 13.91 52.38 -16.38
N ILE A 797 14.96 51.63 -16.01
CA ILE A 797 14.88 50.22 -15.63
C ILE A 797 14.07 50.00 -14.34
N ILE A 798 14.18 50.87 -13.35
CA ILE A 798 13.42 50.79 -12.11
C ILE A 798 11.94 51.17 -12.33
N GLU A 799 11.67 52.21 -13.12
CA GLU A 799 10.32 52.61 -13.49
C GLU A 799 9.60 51.50 -14.33
N GLU A 800 10.32 50.85 -15.21
CA GLU A 800 9.79 49.73 -16.00
C GLU A 800 9.47 48.50 -15.14
N ASN A 801 10.31 48.20 -14.16
CA ASN A 801 10.04 47.09 -13.21
C ASN A 801 8.93 47.41 -12.20
N ILE A 802 8.79 48.67 -11.77
CA ILE A 802 7.70 49.12 -10.91
C ILE A 802 6.38 49.19 -11.69
N LEU A 803 6.41 49.63 -12.95
CA LEU A 803 5.22 49.67 -13.83
C LEU A 803 4.71 48.25 -14.19
N ASN A 804 5.57 47.28 -14.32
CA ASN A 804 5.19 45.88 -14.58
C ASN A 804 4.63 45.18 -13.32
N SER A 805 5.05 45.61 -12.11
CA SER A 805 4.45 45.11 -10.86
C SER A 805 3.08 45.75 -10.56
N THR A 806 2.86 47.01 -10.91
CA THR A 806 1.59 47.70 -10.70
C THR A 806 0.56 47.46 -11.79
N LYS A 807 0.92 46.96 -12.99
CA LYS A 807 -0.03 46.54 -14.04
C LYS A 807 -0.72 45.23 -13.78
N LYS A 808 -0.24 44.39 -12.82
CA LYS A 808 -0.90 43.15 -12.45
C LYS A 808 -2.05 43.34 -11.44
N ASP A 809 -2.10 44.49 -10.73
CA ASP A 809 -3.15 44.74 -9.73
C ASP A 809 -4.36 45.53 -10.27
N SER A 810 -4.45 45.84 -11.60
CA SER A 810 -5.55 46.65 -12.15
C SER A 810 -6.26 46.06 -13.36
N SER A 811 -6.31 44.73 -13.50
CA SER A 811 -7.09 44.08 -14.56
C SER A 811 -8.00 42.95 -14.06
N GLU A 812 -8.90 43.32 -13.13
CA GLU A 812 -10.20 42.64 -13.00
C GLU A 812 -11.27 43.72 -13.07
N GLU A 813 -11.71 43.98 -14.28
CA GLU A 813 -13.05 44.36 -14.72
C GLU A 813 -13.02 44.77 -16.21
N ASN A 814 -13.50 43.89 -17.02
CA ASN A 814 -14.36 44.02 -18.19
C ASN A 814 -13.97 43.09 -19.34
N LYS A 815 -14.93 42.22 -19.61
CA LYS A 815 -15.08 41.41 -20.84
C LYS A 815 -15.13 42.31 -22.07
N THR A 816 -14.51 41.88 -23.13
CA THR A 816 -15.13 41.61 -24.45
C THR A 816 -14.09 41.10 -25.44
N GLU A 817 -14.56 40.22 -26.27
CA GLU A 817 -13.99 39.49 -27.38
C GLU A 817 -13.07 40.34 -28.32
N GLU A 818 -12.04 39.68 -28.85
CA GLU A 818 -11.74 39.43 -30.27
C GLU A 818 -10.24 39.38 -30.60
N GLU A 819 -9.96 38.38 -31.39
CA GLU A 819 -8.89 38.21 -32.39
C GLU A 819 -7.48 37.78 -32.02
N GLU A 820 -7.27 36.52 -32.46
CA GLU A 820 -6.01 35.88 -32.78
C GLU A 820 -5.08 36.77 -33.65
N THR A 821 -3.85 36.92 -33.26
CA THR A 821 -2.71 36.92 -34.21
C THR A 821 -1.52 36.22 -33.56
N GLY A 822 -1.20 35.07 -34.10
CA GLY A 822 0.00 34.31 -33.77
C GLY A 822 1.26 35.04 -34.24
N ILE A 823 2.28 34.99 -33.45
CA ILE A 823 3.67 35.19 -33.88
C ILE A 823 4.41 33.90 -33.48
N GLU A 824 4.60 33.05 -34.49
CA GLU A 824 5.60 31.96 -34.49
C GLU A 824 7.00 32.62 -34.43
N LEU A 825 7.77 32.25 -33.43
CA LEU A 825 9.21 32.42 -33.41
C LEU A 825 9.86 31.09 -33.80
N GLU A 826 10.27 31.02 -35.05
CA GLU A 826 11.17 30.01 -35.56
C GLU A 826 12.51 30.14 -34.86
N TRP A 827 13.01 29.03 -34.33
CA TRP A 827 14.38 28.86 -33.91
C TRP A 827 15.12 28.16 -35.07
N GLU A 828 15.98 28.86 -35.74
CA GLU A 828 16.96 28.25 -36.65
C GLU A 828 18.06 27.58 -35.83
N ASP A 829 18.22 26.27 -36.08
CA ASP A 829 19.40 25.49 -35.71
C ASP A 829 20.55 25.88 -36.63
N GLU A 830 21.70 26.31 -36.06
CA GLU A 830 23.00 26.20 -36.74
C GLU A 830 24.01 25.56 -35.79
N GLU A 831 24.55 24.42 -36.29
CA GLU A 831 25.73 23.58 -36.07
C GLU A 831 26.48 23.62 -34.73
#